data_d09c765df8373c275672a38678991ffb
#
_entry.id   d09c765df8373c275672a38678991ffb
#
_cell.length_a   1.000
_cell.length_b   1.000
_cell.length_c   1.000
_cell.angle_alpha   90.00
_cell.angle_beta   90.00
_cell.angle_gamma   90.00
#
_symmetry.space_group_name_H-M   'P 1'
#
loop_
_entity.id
_entity.type
_entity.pdbx_description
1 polymer ?
#
loop_
_entity_poly.entity_id
_entity_poly.type
_entity_poly.pdbx_seq_one_letter_code
_entity_poly.pdbx_strand_id
1 'polypeptide(L)'
;SINSNDPLIVIDGVPFTDNNVENTGYDGLGGSDGQTRNSFLATLNPNDIESIDVLKDASAQAIYGSQAANGVILITTKKGKAGDGKITYDFSYGLQQVSRTLDVMNLREFAEYQNSVIAELGSGYTPTEEFADPSLLGEGTDWQDAIFRQGYTMDHQLGISGGKDNTSYYFSAGYFDQKGILIGSDFKRYSTRFNLDSQVKKWLRAGVSSNITRAIQNVTLADAAESTIWWATLQNPLVPVRNLDGTWAGNYTVGGYSYTADNPVATSSSRGNKGVNSQIFGNIYADVIFLEGLSLRNEFSYQIGLQNNMAFQYEANIGTRSLQAQLYDSRSNSYYYAVRNYLNYDKSLGKHRLSFTGGHEAQYSYWETMGGKKVDLQNNILDMNAGGTDKLTWDLTGGKGDWAMESYFVRGNYTFDNRYSLSLSYRGDKSSNFGPNKKWGFFPGASVGWTVTNEKFAANWTNVMNYMKIRLGAGAVGNQNLPGGAPHPPYTSNVNFWPGPVGFGQVGTASTNFIAGIANPDLGWESVITYNGGIDFGFIRGRIDLTVDLYKKVTSNMLLFSTGPALLGIGDAWNDLKAPIGNVGQMTNTGIDISLVTRNISKPDFSWTTSFIFSHYKNVLDKLINESSSIDGKLYYDNYLITHTVPGYSVGTFWGLVTDGLFRTEADLASSYPQFGLAVSQNETWLGDVRFKDINKDQVIDSKDLTFIGSPIPDFTFGLTNSFRYRNIDLSIFLQGSYGAEIFNFMKWQLERMNNVYYNQSTAVMDRYTETNKDGALPRFTYSNTNNTAMSDRYVEDGSYMRVQNITLGYRLPKHVINRVNMNNLRLFVTVQNLHTFTKYTGYDPEVGSYNNSIRLMNVDAGHYPNPRTYMGGVSVEF
;
A
#
# COMPACT_ATOMS: atom_id res chain seq x y z
N SER A 1 9.28 11.24 -1.79
CA SER A 1 8.37 12.01 -2.66
C SER A 1 6.94 11.92 -2.16
N ILE A 2 6.13 12.94 -2.43
CA ILE A 2 4.69 12.94 -2.10
C ILE A 2 3.88 12.22 -3.18
N ASN A 3 4.45 12.05 -4.36
CA ASN A 3 3.76 11.44 -5.50
C ASN A 3 3.81 9.90 -5.48
N SER A 4 4.83 9.31 -4.86
CA SER A 4 4.97 7.88 -4.63
C SER A 4 6.03 7.64 -3.56
N ASN A 5 5.77 6.70 -2.66
CA ASN A 5 6.73 6.21 -1.68
C ASN A 5 7.30 4.86 -2.05
N ASP A 6 6.82 4.27 -3.14
CA ASP A 6 7.21 2.93 -3.54
C ASP A 6 8.71 2.88 -3.88
N PRO A 7 9.46 1.95 -3.30
CA PRO A 7 10.84 1.72 -3.66
C PRO A 7 10.94 1.12 -5.06
N LEU A 8 12.04 1.35 -5.75
CA LEU A 8 12.34 0.65 -6.99
C LEU A 8 12.55 -0.83 -6.70
N ILE A 9 11.80 -1.69 -7.34
CA ILE A 9 12.02 -3.14 -7.31
C ILE A 9 12.92 -3.52 -8.47
N VAL A 10 14.00 -4.22 -8.18
CA VAL A 10 14.93 -4.73 -9.19
C VAL A 10 15.02 -6.24 -9.07
N ILE A 11 14.64 -6.97 -10.11
CA ILE A 11 14.65 -8.43 -10.11
C ILE A 11 15.76 -8.91 -11.07
N ASP A 12 16.75 -9.59 -10.53
CA ASP A 12 17.92 -10.07 -11.27
C ASP A 12 18.60 -8.99 -12.13
N GLY A 13 18.64 -7.74 -11.62
CA GLY A 13 19.20 -6.58 -12.28
C GLY A 13 18.23 -5.81 -13.18
N VAL A 14 17.02 -6.31 -13.44
CA VAL A 14 16.00 -5.62 -14.24
C VAL A 14 15.18 -4.69 -13.33
N PRO A 15 15.21 -3.36 -13.55
CA PRO A 15 14.28 -2.46 -12.89
C PRO A 15 12.85 -2.81 -13.29
N PHE A 16 12.02 -2.96 -12.30
CA PHE A 16 10.61 -3.18 -12.51
C PHE A 16 9.88 -1.85 -12.45
N THR A 17 9.25 -1.48 -13.55
CA THR A 17 8.39 -0.31 -13.61
C THR A 17 6.95 -0.78 -13.41
N ASP A 18 6.34 -0.32 -12.33
CA ASP A 18 4.91 -0.56 -12.11
C ASP A 18 4.11 0.42 -12.98
N ASN A 19 3.95 0.05 -14.24
CA ASN A 19 3.05 0.74 -15.17
C ASN A 19 1.61 0.21 -14.99
N ASN A 20 1.26 -0.24 -13.79
CA ASN A 20 -0.10 -0.68 -13.51
C ASN A 20 -1.03 0.51 -13.73
N VAL A 21 -1.72 0.48 -14.84
CA VAL A 21 -2.97 1.22 -14.98
C VAL A 21 -3.84 0.73 -13.81
N GLU A 22 -4.24 1.66 -12.99
CA GLU A 22 -5.08 1.40 -11.83
C GLU A 22 -6.16 0.39 -12.20
N ASN A 23 -6.45 -0.54 -11.31
CA ASN A 23 -7.59 -1.42 -11.45
C ASN A 23 -8.83 -0.55 -11.22
N THR A 24 -9.01 0.41 -12.12
CA THR A 24 -10.12 1.35 -12.09
C THR A 24 -11.35 0.57 -12.49
N GLY A 25 -12.05 0.04 -11.48
CA GLY A 25 -13.46 -0.22 -11.69
C GLY A 25 -14.08 1.06 -12.24
N TYR A 26 -15.02 0.95 -13.13
CA TYR A 26 -15.80 2.09 -13.58
C TYR A 26 -16.57 2.66 -12.39
N ASP A 27 -16.66 3.99 -12.31
CA ASP A 27 -17.35 4.70 -11.25
C ASP A 27 -18.74 4.08 -10.95
N GLY A 28 -18.97 3.69 -9.70
CA GLY A 28 -20.15 2.96 -9.27
C GLY A 28 -20.13 1.42 -9.46
N LEU A 29 -19.13 0.84 -10.11
CA LEU A 29 -18.98 -0.63 -10.28
C LEU A 29 -17.75 -1.22 -9.55
N GLY A 30 -17.34 -0.64 -8.49
CA GLY A 30 -16.09 -0.96 -7.80
C GLY A 30 -14.99 0.02 -8.21
N GLY A 31 -15.39 1.28 -8.31
CA GLY A 31 -14.61 2.37 -8.84
C GLY A 31 -13.37 2.79 -8.04
N SER A 32 -12.82 3.92 -8.42
CA SER A 32 -11.49 4.40 -8.12
C SER A 32 -11.18 4.71 -6.66
N ASP A 33 -12.19 4.85 -5.80
CA ASP A 33 -11.98 5.26 -4.42
C ASP A 33 -11.80 4.05 -3.49
N GLY A 34 -10.66 4.00 -2.80
CA GLY A 34 -10.38 3.05 -1.72
C GLY A 34 -9.99 1.64 -2.13
N GLN A 35 -9.77 1.36 -3.41
CA GLN A 35 -9.30 0.04 -3.82
C GLN A 35 -7.78 -0.10 -3.70
N THR A 36 -7.34 -1.16 -3.05
CA THR A 36 -5.94 -1.52 -3.00
C THR A 36 -5.44 -1.85 -4.40
N ARG A 37 -4.42 -1.14 -4.87
CA ARG A 37 -3.75 -1.48 -6.15
C ARG A 37 -3.20 -2.90 -6.08
N ASN A 38 -3.32 -3.63 -7.18
CA ASN A 38 -2.64 -4.92 -7.31
C ASN A 38 -1.13 -4.69 -7.19
N SER A 39 -0.55 -5.08 -6.06
CA SER A 39 0.90 -5.05 -5.92
C SER A 39 1.54 -6.01 -6.95
N PHE A 40 2.50 -5.51 -7.70
CA PHE A 40 3.33 -6.35 -8.56
C PHE A 40 3.95 -7.54 -7.80
N LEU A 41 4.31 -7.35 -6.54
CA LEU A 41 4.87 -8.43 -5.73
C LEU A 41 3.93 -9.63 -5.61
N ALA A 42 2.60 -9.43 -5.77
CA ALA A 42 1.64 -10.55 -5.82
C ALA A 42 1.80 -11.41 -7.09
N THR A 43 2.39 -10.86 -8.17
CA THR A 43 2.65 -11.62 -9.40
C THR A 43 3.97 -12.39 -9.33
N LEU A 44 4.89 -12.02 -8.44
CA LEU A 44 6.14 -12.74 -8.22
C LEU A 44 5.91 -13.95 -7.31
N ASN A 45 6.46 -15.10 -7.69
CA ASN A 45 6.39 -16.29 -6.85
C ASN A 45 7.47 -16.23 -5.76
N PRO A 46 7.10 -16.15 -4.46
CA PRO A 46 8.07 -16.08 -3.37
C PRO A 46 9.01 -17.30 -3.31
N ASN A 47 8.54 -18.47 -3.78
CA ASN A 47 9.34 -19.69 -3.80
C ASN A 47 10.50 -19.65 -4.80
N ASP A 48 10.49 -18.71 -5.75
CA ASP A 48 11.59 -18.50 -6.71
C ASP A 48 12.64 -17.52 -6.19
N ILE A 49 12.44 -16.90 -5.03
CA ILE A 49 13.36 -15.91 -4.45
C ILE A 49 14.50 -16.63 -3.72
N GLU A 50 15.75 -16.23 -3.98
CA GLU A 50 16.95 -16.64 -3.25
C GLU A 50 17.30 -15.64 -2.13
N SER A 51 17.27 -14.33 -2.44
CA SER A 51 17.51 -13.26 -1.45
C SER A 51 16.76 -11.98 -1.80
N ILE A 52 16.48 -11.18 -0.76
CA ILE A 52 15.98 -9.82 -0.87
C ILE A 52 16.96 -8.91 -0.13
N ASP A 53 17.50 -7.92 -0.84
CA ASP A 53 18.43 -6.93 -0.30
C ASP A 53 17.83 -5.53 -0.45
N VAL A 54 17.82 -4.74 0.63
CA VAL A 54 17.29 -3.37 0.61
C VAL A 54 18.42 -2.37 0.63
N LEU A 55 18.56 -1.60 -0.47
CA LEU A 55 19.54 -0.54 -0.57
C LEU A 55 18.94 0.77 -0.05
N LYS A 56 19.39 1.18 1.13
CA LYS A 56 18.95 2.43 1.78
C LYS A 56 19.90 3.59 1.53
N ASP A 57 21.18 3.31 1.24
CA ASP A 57 22.25 4.31 1.08
C ASP A 57 22.31 4.88 -0.34
N ALA A 58 22.41 6.20 -0.47
CA ALA A 58 22.48 6.87 -1.78
C ALA A 58 23.66 6.42 -2.64
N SER A 59 24.81 6.10 -2.06
CA SER A 59 25.97 5.58 -2.81
C SER A 59 25.70 4.21 -3.44
N ALA A 60 24.87 3.38 -2.80
CA ALA A 60 24.43 2.10 -3.34
C ALA A 60 23.29 2.28 -4.37
N GLN A 61 22.41 3.24 -4.14
CA GLN A 61 21.28 3.57 -5.02
C GLN A 61 21.71 4.26 -6.31
N ALA A 62 22.84 5.00 -6.29
CA ALA A 62 23.30 5.80 -7.42
C ALA A 62 23.49 5.02 -8.74
N ILE A 63 23.71 3.71 -8.68
CA ILE A 63 23.83 2.87 -9.88
C ILE A 63 22.48 2.68 -10.58
N TYR A 64 21.36 2.77 -9.81
CA TYR A 64 19.98 2.65 -10.31
C TYR A 64 19.38 4.02 -10.66
N GLY A 65 20.09 5.11 -10.35
CA GLY A 65 19.79 6.48 -10.77
C GLY A 65 18.47 7.02 -10.26
N SER A 66 17.81 7.74 -11.12
CA SER A 66 16.61 8.55 -10.83
C SER A 66 15.36 7.77 -10.41
N GLN A 67 15.35 6.47 -10.56
CA GLN A 67 14.24 5.62 -10.11
C GLN A 67 14.42 5.14 -8.65
N ALA A 68 15.60 5.34 -8.08
CA ALA A 68 15.99 4.84 -6.75
C ALA A 68 15.73 5.82 -5.59
N ALA A 69 15.06 6.94 -5.83
CA ALA A 69 14.87 8.01 -4.84
C ALA A 69 14.21 7.55 -3.53
N ASN A 70 13.31 6.56 -3.60
CA ASN A 70 12.61 6.00 -2.43
C ASN A 70 13.27 4.74 -1.86
N GLY A 71 14.48 4.38 -2.33
CA GLY A 71 15.14 3.13 -1.99
C GLY A 71 15.08 2.11 -3.12
N VAL A 72 15.85 1.04 -2.98
CA VAL A 72 15.84 -0.07 -3.95
C VAL A 72 15.69 -1.39 -3.21
N ILE A 73 14.76 -2.21 -3.64
CA ILE A 73 14.60 -3.59 -3.22
C ILE A 73 15.18 -4.47 -4.32
N LEU A 74 16.33 -5.09 -4.04
CA LEU A 74 16.94 -6.05 -4.95
C LEU A 74 16.42 -7.45 -4.64
N ILE A 75 15.76 -8.04 -5.61
CA ILE A 75 15.30 -9.42 -5.53
C ILE A 75 16.19 -10.27 -6.41
N THR A 76 16.96 -11.14 -5.79
CA THR A 76 17.75 -12.16 -6.49
C THR A 76 16.96 -13.46 -6.49
N THR A 77 16.81 -14.04 -7.66
CA THR A 77 16.05 -15.28 -7.79
C THR A 77 16.97 -16.49 -7.84
N LYS A 78 16.40 -17.66 -7.56
CA LYS A 78 17.09 -18.95 -7.62
C LYS A 78 17.68 -19.20 -8.98
N LYS A 79 18.94 -19.65 -9.00
CA LYS A 79 19.70 -20.02 -10.21
C LYS A 79 20.17 -21.46 -10.11
N GLY A 80 20.48 -22.07 -11.24
CA GLY A 80 21.15 -23.36 -11.27
C GLY A 80 22.54 -23.28 -10.63
N LYS A 81 22.96 -24.35 -9.97
CA LYS A 81 24.31 -24.54 -9.43
C LYS A 81 24.93 -25.76 -10.10
N ALA A 82 26.27 -25.74 -10.28
CA ALA A 82 26.98 -26.90 -10.77
C ALA A 82 26.75 -28.09 -9.84
N GLY A 83 26.42 -29.25 -10.40
CA GLY A 83 26.12 -30.49 -9.67
C GLY A 83 24.98 -31.25 -10.35
N ASP A 84 24.66 -32.40 -9.76
CA ASP A 84 23.58 -33.26 -10.23
C ASP A 84 22.24 -32.49 -10.23
N GLY A 85 21.36 -32.84 -11.17
CA GLY A 85 20.03 -32.24 -11.26
C GLY A 85 19.22 -32.53 -10.00
N LYS A 86 18.52 -31.48 -9.52
CA LYS A 86 17.62 -31.58 -8.37
C LYS A 86 16.21 -31.24 -8.80
N ILE A 87 15.26 -32.02 -8.33
CA ILE A 87 13.82 -31.76 -8.48
C ILE A 87 13.28 -31.45 -7.11
N THR A 88 12.61 -30.32 -6.95
CA THR A 88 11.94 -29.92 -5.71
C THR A 88 10.45 -29.79 -5.93
N TYR A 89 9.67 -30.24 -4.95
CA TYR A 89 8.23 -30.00 -4.93
C TYR A 89 7.82 -29.51 -3.54
N ASP A 90 7.21 -28.32 -3.53
CA ASP A 90 6.66 -27.71 -2.33
C ASP A 90 5.14 -27.59 -2.47
N PHE A 91 4.44 -28.01 -1.41
CA PHE A 91 2.99 -27.89 -1.30
C PHE A 91 2.62 -27.32 0.05
N SER A 92 1.69 -26.36 0.06
CA SER A 92 1.08 -25.90 1.30
C SER A 92 -0.42 -25.63 1.12
N TYR A 93 -1.16 -25.87 2.20
CA TYR A 93 -2.58 -25.56 2.31
C TYR A 93 -2.84 -24.84 3.62
N GLY A 94 -3.57 -23.72 3.56
CA GLY A 94 -3.87 -22.90 4.73
C GLY A 94 -5.33 -22.48 4.76
N LEU A 95 -5.90 -22.44 5.97
CA LEU A 95 -7.23 -21.91 6.25
C LEU A 95 -7.09 -20.49 6.79
N GLN A 96 -7.92 -19.60 6.30
CA GLN A 96 -7.94 -18.18 6.64
C GLN A 96 -9.26 -17.81 7.31
N GLN A 97 -9.19 -16.96 8.32
CA GLN A 97 -10.38 -16.41 8.99
C GLN A 97 -10.12 -14.96 9.41
N VAL A 98 -11.21 -14.17 9.54
CA VAL A 98 -11.10 -12.84 10.11
C VAL A 98 -10.54 -12.92 11.53
N SER A 99 -9.65 -12.02 11.88
CA SER A 99 -9.00 -12.01 13.19
C SER A 99 -9.86 -11.37 14.27
N ARG A 100 -10.69 -10.38 13.89
CA ARG A 100 -11.57 -9.59 14.74
C ARG A 100 -12.71 -8.99 13.92
N THR A 101 -13.87 -8.78 14.54
CA THR A 101 -15.01 -8.02 14.03
C THR A 101 -15.23 -6.77 14.90
N LEU A 102 -15.97 -5.79 14.39
CA LEU A 102 -16.37 -4.61 15.13
C LEU A 102 -17.57 -4.91 16.04
N ASP A 103 -17.63 -4.24 17.17
CA ASP A 103 -18.72 -4.38 18.14
C ASP A 103 -19.86 -3.45 17.76
N VAL A 104 -20.80 -3.97 16.96
CA VAL A 104 -22.04 -3.29 16.52
C VAL A 104 -23.25 -3.91 17.21
N MET A 105 -24.32 -3.14 17.33
CA MET A 105 -25.54 -3.60 18.01
C MET A 105 -26.20 -4.78 17.30
N ASN A 106 -26.63 -5.78 18.06
CA ASN A 106 -27.56 -6.82 17.62
C ASN A 106 -28.99 -6.27 17.50
N LEU A 107 -29.95 -7.07 17.03
CA LEU A 107 -31.32 -6.59 16.80
C LEU A 107 -32.02 -6.07 18.06
N ARG A 108 -31.84 -6.74 19.20
CA ARG A 108 -32.45 -6.32 20.46
C ARG A 108 -31.86 -4.98 20.93
N GLU A 109 -30.53 -4.87 20.97
CA GLU A 109 -29.81 -3.65 21.35
C GLU A 109 -30.15 -2.50 20.42
N PHE A 110 -30.24 -2.76 19.11
CA PHE A 110 -30.64 -1.77 18.12
C PHE A 110 -32.06 -1.28 18.33
N ALA A 111 -33.01 -2.20 18.64
CA ALA A 111 -34.40 -1.83 18.93
C ALA A 111 -34.53 -1.00 20.20
N GLU A 112 -33.82 -1.37 21.27
CA GLU A 112 -33.75 -0.61 22.53
C GLU A 112 -33.19 0.79 22.27
N TYR A 113 -32.07 0.90 21.54
CA TYR A 113 -31.48 2.16 21.15
C TYR A 113 -32.43 3.03 20.33
N GLN A 114 -33.03 2.48 19.26
CA GLN A 114 -33.96 3.22 18.40
C GLN A 114 -35.17 3.73 19.20
N ASN A 115 -35.80 2.88 20.04
CA ASN A 115 -36.91 3.27 20.86
C ASN A 115 -36.55 4.39 21.84
N SER A 116 -35.36 4.31 22.47
CA SER A 116 -34.89 5.34 23.38
C SER A 116 -34.68 6.69 22.66
N VAL A 117 -34.05 6.68 21.48
CA VAL A 117 -33.82 7.88 20.67
C VAL A 117 -35.14 8.49 20.19
N ILE A 118 -36.08 7.68 19.68
CA ILE A 118 -37.38 8.17 19.20
C ILE A 118 -38.20 8.76 20.34
N ALA A 119 -38.13 8.17 21.52
CA ALA A 119 -38.83 8.72 22.71
C ALA A 119 -38.27 10.10 23.10
N GLU A 120 -36.98 10.34 22.95
CA GLU A 120 -36.33 11.64 23.21
C GLU A 120 -36.65 12.69 22.13
N LEU A 121 -36.77 12.29 20.87
CA LEU A 121 -37.06 13.18 19.74
C LEU A 121 -38.53 13.62 19.69
N GLY A 122 -39.40 12.88 20.33
CA GLY A 122 -40.84 13.25 20.49
C GLY A 122 -41.69 13.06 19.23
N SER A 123 -42.75 13.83 19.12
CA SER A 123 -43.71 13.73 17.98
C SER A 123 -43.06 14.14 16.66
N GLY A 124 -43.05 13.26 15.68
CA GLY A 124 -42.50 13.46 14.33
C GLY A 124 -41.70 12.25 13.83
N TYR A 125 -41.43 11.30 14.70
CA TYR A 125 -40.78 10.04 14.38
C TYR A 125 -41.72 8.87 14.69
N THR A 126 -41.83 7.95 13.76
CA THR A 126 -42.67 6.75 13.93
C THR A 126 -41.80 5.60 14.41
N PRO A 127 -42.06 5.04 15.60
CA PRO A 127 -41.39 3.82 16.03
C PRO A 127 -41.58 2.67 15.04
N THR A 128 -40.61 1.81 14.92
CA THR A 128 -40.71 0.56 14.17
C THR A 128 -41.64 -0.36 14.94
N GLU A 129 -42.71 -0.85 14.32
CA GLU A 129 -43.74 -1.68 14.99
C GLU A 129 -43.14 -2.96 15.57
N GLU A 130 -42.19 -3.56 14.87
CA GLU A 130 -41.45 -4.77 15.25
C GLU A 130 -40.61 -4.54 16.54
N PHE A 131 -40.35 -3.29 16.90
CA PHE A 131 -39.56 -2.92 18.09
C PHE A 131 -40.40 -2.57 19.32
N ALA A 132 -41.73 -2.78 19.26
CA ALA A 132 -42.66 -2.46 20.36
C ALA A 132 -42.25 -3.16 21.68
N ASP A 133 -41.72 -4.39 21.60
CA ASP A 133 -41.19 -5.11 22.75
C ASP A 133 -39.82 -5.74 22.36
N PRO A 134 -38.71 -5.04 22.59
CA PRO A 134 -37.38 -5.52 22.27
C PRO A 134 -37.00 -6.83 22.97
N SER A 135 -37.62 -7.16 24.09
CA SER A 135 -37.34 -8.40 24.83
C SER A 135 -37.75 -9.66 24.08
N LEU A 136 -38.64 -9.53 23.13
CA LEU A 136 -39.09 -10.64 22.26
C LEU A 136 -38.16 -10.85 21.05
N LEU A 137 -37.23 -9.92 20.79
CA LEU A 137 -36.33 -9.98 19.65
C LEU A 137 -35.11 -10.83 19.96
N GLY A 138 -34.61 -11.54 18.95
CA GLY A 138 -33.34 -12.26 18.97
C GLY A 138 -32.15 -11.37 18.61
N GLU A 139 -31.08 -12.02 18.14
CA GLU A 139 -29.87 -11.33 17.71
C GLU A 139 -30.00 -10.63 16.33
N GLY A 140 -30.97 -11.12 15.50
CA GLY A 140 -31.16 -10.62 14.15
C GLY A 140 -30.07 -11.09 13.18
N THR A 141 -29.85 -10.29 12.15
CA THR A 141 -28.81 -10.59 11.13
C THR A 141 -27.47 -10.02 11.56
N ASP A 142 -26.48 -10.91 11.80
CA ASP A 142 -25.08 -10.50 11.89
C ASP A 142 -24.54 -10.31 10.47
N TRP A 143 -24.49 -9.04 10.07
CA TRP A 143 -24.04 -8.66 8.73
C TRP A 143 -22.54 -8.85 8.53
N GLN A 144 -21.73 -8.80 9.59
CA GLN A 144 -20.31 -9.08 9.51
C GLN A 144 -20.06 -10.57 9.28
N ASP A 145 -20.78 -11.45 9.99
CA ASP A 145 -20.71 -12.91 9.73
C ASP A 145 -21.23 -13.23 8.30
N ALA A 146 -22.23 -12.51 7.80
CA ALA A 146 -22.79 -12.71 6.46
C ALA A 146 -21.78 -12.37 5.33
N ILE A 147 -20.87 -11.42 5.53
CA ILE A 147 -19.88 -11.03 4.53
C ILE A 147 -18.53 -11.71 4.71
N PHE A 148 -18.16 -12.06 5.95
CA PHE A 148 -16.92 -12.78 6.19
C PHE A 148 -17.12 -14.29 6.08
N ARG A 149 -16.12 -14.97 5.56
CA ARG A 149 -16.14 -16.42 5.38
C ARG A 149 -14.79 -17.02 5.74
N GLN A 150 -14.79 -18.33 5.97
CA GLN A 150 -13.54 -19.06 6.00
C GLN A 150 -12.94 -19.11 4.58
N GLY A 151 -11.79 -18.48 4.42
CA GLY A 151 -10.98 -18.52 3.21
C GLY A 151 -9.97 -19.66 3.23
N TYR A 152 -9.26 -19.86 2.13
CA TYR A 152 -8.14 -20.78 2.05
C TYR A 152 -7.03 -20.25 1.15
N THR A 153 -5.82 -20.77 1.34
CA THR A 153 -4.70 -20.63 0.41
C THR A 153 -4.17 -22.00 0.07
N MET A 154 -3.80 -22.21 -1.17
CA MET A 154 -3.15 -23.43 -1.67
C MET A 154 -2.01 -23.04 -2.60
N ASP A 155 -0.82 -23.56 -2.36
CA ASP A 155 0.38 -23.29 -3.15
C ASP A 155 1.05 -24.60 -3.58
N HIS A 156 1.32 -24.73 -4.87
CA HIS A 156 2.07 -25.82 -5.48
C HIS A 156 3.25 -25.25 -6.24
N GLN A 157 4.44 -25.73 -5.94
CA GLN A 157 5.67 -25.30 -6.58
C GLN A 157 6.50 -26.51 -7.02
N LEU A 158 6.81 -26.60 -8.30
CA LEU A 158 7.78 -27.53 -8.87
C LEU A 158 9.03 -26.77 -9.26
N GLY A 159 10.19 -27.26 -8.86
CA GLY A 159 11.49 -26.69 -9.24
C GLY A 159 12.41 -27.75 -9.84
N ILE A 160 13.15 -27.40 -10.87
CA ILE A 160 14.18 -28.25 -11.47
C ILE A 160 15.45 -27.39 -11.63
N SER A 161 16.54 -27.80 -11.03
CA SER A 161 17.79 -27.08 -11.10
C SER A 161 18.97 -28.01 -11.28
N GLY A 162 20.02 -27.54 -11.92
CA GLY A 162 21.23 -28.32 -12.11
C GLY A 162 22.29 -27.57 -12.90
N GLY A 163 23.41 -28.21 -13.15
CA GLY A 163 24.45 -27.64 -14.00
C GLY A 163 25.59 -28.62 -14.19
N LYS A 164 26.12 -28.64 -15.37
CA LYS A 164 27.28 -29.48 -15.74
C LYS A 164 28.28 -28.63 -16.51
N ASP A 165 29.54 -28.82 -16.17
CA ASP A 165 30.63 -28.06 -16.74
C ASP A 165 30.45 -26.53 -16.55
N ASN A 166 30.25 -25.81 -17.64
CA ASN A 166 30.14 -24.35 -17.65
C ASN A 166 28.69 -23.84 -17.80
N THR A 167 27.69 -24.71 -17.69
CA THR A 167 26.30 -24.37 -17.91
C THR A 167 25.45 -24.72 -16.68
N SER A 168 24.64 -23.81 -16.22
CA SER A 168 23.68 -24.04 -15.13
C SER A 168 22.28 -23.58 -15.56
N TYR A 169 21.28 -24.27 -15.07
CA TYR A 169 19.87 -24.01 -15.38
C TYR A 169 18.99 -24.11 -14.15
N TYR A 170 17.94 -23.31 -14.14
CA TYR A 170 16.84 -23.37 -13.19
C TYR A 170 15.52 -23.23 -13.95
N PHE A 171 14.58 -24.09 -13.67
CA PHE A 171 13.21 -24.01 -14.16
C PHE A 171 12.25 -24.18 -12.97
N SER A 172 11.17 -23.40 -12.94
CA SER A 172 10.11 -23.60 -11.96
C SER A 172 8.74 -23.39 -12.60
N ALA A 173 7.74 -24.07 -12.01
CA ALA A 173 6.33 -23.89 -12.29
C ALA A 173 5.56 -23.82 -10.99
N GLY A 174 4.72 -22.82 -10.82
CA GLY A 174 3.94 -22.55 -9.61
C GLY A 174 2.45 -22.35 -9.91
N TYR A 175 1.61 -22.85 -9.02
CA TYR A 175 0.18 -22.60 -8.97
C TYR A 175 -0.22 -22.18 -7.57
N PHE A 176 -0.80 -21.00 -7.44
CA PHE A 176 -1.32 -20.46 -6.19
C PHE A 176 -2.81 -20.16 -6.35
N ASP A 177 -3.61 -20.58 -5.37
CA ASP A 177 -5.05 -20.35 -5.32
C ASP A 177 -5.42 -19.86 -3.92
N GLN A 178 -6.05 -18.69 -3.85
CA GLN A 178 -6.53 -18.09 -2.61
C GLN A 178 -7.99 -17.70 -2.74
N LYS A 179 -8.80 -18.17 -1.81
CA LYS A 179 -10.14 -17.65 -1.58
C LYS A 179 -10.09 -16.74 -0.36
N GLY A 180 -10.35 -15.45 -0.58
CA GLY A 180 -10.28 -14.44 0.50
C GLY A 180 -11.36 -14.63 1.57
N ILE A 181 -11.16 -13.97 2.71
CA ILE A 181 -12.09 -14.01 3.85
C ILE A 181 -13.36 -13.18 3.62
N LEU A 182 -13.35 -12.22 2.68
CA LEU A 182 -14.50 -11.42 2.29
C LEU A 182 -15.14 -12.06 1.06
N ILE A 183 -16.49 -12.13 1.03
CA ILE A 183 -17.23 -12.65 -0.13
C ILE A 183 -16.87 -11.87 -1.40
N GLY A 184 -16.83 -12.56 -2.55
CA GLY A 184 -16.48 -11.95 -3.84
C GLY A 184 -14.97 -11.76 -4.06
N SER A 185 -14.11 -12.03 -3.08
CA SER A 185 -12.66 -11.89 -3.23
C SER A 185 -11.96 -13.22 -3.45
N ASP A 186 -11.17 -13.33 -4.52
CA ASP A 186 -10.28 -14.48 -4.78
C ASP A 186 -9.09 -14.08 -5.66
N PHE A 187 -8.04 -14.89 -5.60
CA PHE A 187 -6.82 -14.67 -6.37
C PHE A 187 -6.21 -16.00 -6.82
N LYS A 188 -5.86 -16.11 -8.11
CA LYS A 188 -5.14 -17.26 -8.67
C LYS A 188 -3.93 -16.80 -9.44
N ARG A 189 -2.80 -17.48 -9.24
CA ARG A 189 -1.57 -17.20 -9.97
C ARG A 189 -0.98 -18.47 -10.57
N TYR A 190 -0.66 -18.37 -11.86
CA TYR A 190 0.14 -19.34 -12.60
C TYR A 190 1.47 -18.67 -12.90
N SER A 191 2.57 -19.27 -12.51
CA SER A 191 3.91 -18.73 -12.71
C SER A 191 4.86 -19.76 -13.27
N THR A 192 5.73 -19.31 -14.16
CA THR A 192 6.83 -20.13 -14.72
C THR A 192 8.08 -19.27 -14.79
N ARG A 193 9.18 -19.83 -14.36
CA ARG A 193 10.47 -19.18 -14.40
C ARG A 193 11.51 -20.04 -15.08
N PHE A 194 12.38 -19.40 -15.86
CA PHE A 194 13.49 -20.05 -16.53
C PHE A 194 14.75 -19.19 -16.41
N ASN A 195 15.83 -19.79 -15.92
CA ASN A 195 17.17 -19.20 -15.90
C ASN A 195 18.16 -20.14 -16.53
N LEU A 196 18.97 -19.64 -17.45
CA LEU A 196 20.08 -20.34 -18.07
C LEU A 196 21.31 -19.44 -18.05
N ASP A 197 22.42 -19.97 -17.62
CA ASP A 197 23.72 -19.28 -17.57
C ASP A 197 24.79 -20.19 -18.12
N SER A 198 25.58 -19.75 -19.10
CA SER A 198 26.58 -20.57 -19.73
C SER A 198 27.85 -19.80 -20.09
N GLN A 199 28.99 -20.36 -19.74
CA GLN A 199 30.29 -19.95 -20.24
C GLN A 199 30.51 -20.62 -21.62
N VAL A 200 29.97 -20.00 -22.67
CA VAL A 200 29.96 -20.54 -24.06
C VAL A 200 31.38 -20.73 -24.63
N LYS A 201 32.25 -19.76 -24.34
CA LYS A 201 33.69 -19.76 -24.66
C LYS A 201 34.45 -19.12 -23.51
N LYS A 202 35.77 -19.32 -23.43
CA LYS A 202 36.58 -18.66 -22.39
C LYS A 202 36.43 -17.14 -22.38
N TRP A 203 36.10 -16.54 -23.53
CA TRP A 203 35.92 -15.10 -23.69
C TRP A 203 34.46 -14.66 -23.77
N LEU A 204 33.49 -15.59 -23.73
CA LEU A 204 32.07 -15.30 -23.89
C LEU A 204 31.25 -16.07 -22.86
N ARG A 205 30.57 -15.36 -21.98
CA ARG A 205 29.50 -15.87 -21.12
C ARG A 205 28.18 -15.29 -21.58
N ALA A 206 27.14 -16.07 -21.63
CA ALA A 206 25.81 -15.64 -22.01
C ALA A 206 24.75 -16.24 -21.06
N GLY A 207 23.68 -15.51 -20.84
CA GLY A 207 22.59 -16.01 -20.01
C GLY A 207 21.26 -15.37 -20.37
N VAL A 208 20.21 -16.05 -19.94
CA VAL A 208 18.83 -15.61 -20.06
C VAL A 208 18.09 -15.89 -18.76
N SER A 209 17.31 -14.92 -18.34
CA SER A 209 16.35 -15.04 -17.23
C SER A 209 15.00 -14.57 -17.72
N SER A 210 13.96 -15.37 -17.49
CA SER A 210 12.60 -15.01 -17.87
C SER A 210 11.60 -15.50 -16.82
N ASN A 211 10.63 -14.66 -16.51
CA ASN A 211 9.49 -14.97 -15.66
C ASN A 211 8.21 -14.69 -16.44
N ILE A 212 7.29 -15.64 -16.42
CA ILE A 212 5.98 -15.57 -17.05
C ILE A 212 4.95 -15.81 -15.96
N THR A 213 4.04 -14.87 -15.79
CA THR A 213 3.00 -14.98 -14.76
C THR A 213 1.66 -14.60 -15.35
N ARG A 214 0.62 -15.34 -14.96
CA ARG A 214 -0.77 -14.97 -15.17
C ARG A 214 -1.49 -14.98 -13.83
N ALA A 215 -1.96 -13.83 -13.41
CA ALA A 215 -2.77 -13.65 -12.22
C ALA A 215 -4.23 -13.35 -12.61
N ILE A 216 -5.16 -13.99 -11.92
CA ILE A 216 -6.60 -13.78 -12.06
C ILE A 216 -7.11 -13.38 -10.68
N GLN A 217 -7.76 -12.25 -10.57
CA GLN A 217 -8.26 -11.73 -9.32
C GLN A 217 -9.70 -11.30 -9.47
N ASN A 218 -10.55 -11.66 -8.50
CA ASN A 218 -11.82 -11.02 -8.27
C ASN A 218 -11.67 -10.09 -7.06
N VAL A 219 -12.04 -8.84 -7.22
CA VAL A 219 -11.91 -7.80 -6.19
C VAL A 219 -13.30 -7.40 -5.72
N THR A 220 -13.53 -7.48 -4.42
CA THR A 220 -14.70 -6.90 -3.77
C THR A 220 -14.31 -5.50 -3.28
N LEU A 221 -15.23 -4.55 -3.40
CA LEU A 221 -15.01 -3.20 -2.90
C LEU A 221 -14.80 -3.23 -1.39
N ALA A 222 -13.60 -2.88 -0.97
CA ALA A 222 -13.15 -2.73 0.41
C ALA A 222 -12.36 -1.42 0.51
N ASP A 223 -12.00 -0.99 1.70
CA ASP A 223 -11.19 0.22 1.97
C ASP A 223 -11.82 1.51 1.44
N ALA A 224 -13.15 1.61 1.41
CA ALA A 224 -13.86 2.78 0.92
C ALA A 224 -15.15 3.00 1.70
N ALA A 225 -15.55 4.25 1.80
CA ALA A 225 -16.94 4.58 2.09
C ALA A 225 -17.85 3.88 1.08
N GLU A 226 -18.98 3.34 1.56
CA GLU A 226 -19.92 2.55 0.76
C GLU A 226 -19.38 1.18 0.29
N SER A 227 -18.28 0.70 0.87
CA SER A 227 -17.78 -0.64 0.62
C SER A 227 -18.64 -1.75 1.26
N THR A 228 -18.36 -2.99 0.90
CA THR A 228 -19.00 -4.17 1.50
C THR A 228 -18.86 -4.20 3.03
N ILE A 229 -17.65 -3.86 3.54
CA ILE A 229 -17.38 -3.79 4.99
C ILE A 229 -18.16 -2.62 5.61
N TRP A 230 -18.13 -1.46 4.98
CA TRP A 230 -18.86 -0.28 5.42
C TRP A 230 -20.36 -0.56 5.59
N TRP A 231 -21.00 -1.10 4.55
CA TRP A 231 -22.43 -1.39 4.62
C TRP A 231 -22.76 -2.52 5.61
N ALA A 232 -21.88 -3.50 5.79
CA ALA A 232 -22.10 -4.57 6.76
C ALA A 232 -22.16 -4.05 8.21
N THR A 233 -21.44 -2.97 8.52
CA THR A 233 -21.47 -2.37 9.87
C THR A 233 -22.67 -1.45 10.09
N LEU A 234 -23.25 -0.91 9.02
CA LEU A 234 -24.36 0.06 9.08
C LEU A 234 -25.73 -0.54 8.81
N GLN A 235 -25.78 -1.72 8.20
CA GLN A 235 -27.06 -2.32 7.85
C GLN A 235 -27.83 -2.73 9.10
N ASN A 236 -29.15 -2.41 9.07
CA ASN A 236 -30.05 -2.69 10.16
C ASN A 236 -30.15 -4.22 10.40
N PRO A 237 -29.94 -4.71 11.63
CA PRO A 237 -30.02 -6.14 11.95
C PRO A 237 -31.42 -6.75 11.84
N LEU A 238 -32.50 -5.94 11.71
CA LEU A 238 -33.85 -6.39 11.39
C LEU A 238 -33.95 -6.93 9.96
N VAL A 239 -33.17 -6.39 9.03
CA VAL A 239 -33.21 -6.78 7.62
C VAL A 239 -32.52 -8.14 7.44
N PRO A 240 -33.20 -9.18 6.92
CA PRO A 240 -32.54 -10.46 6.62
C PRO A 240 -31.70 -10.34 5.33
N VAL A 241 -30.77 -11.26 5.11
CA VAL A 241 -30.02 -11.32 3.85
C VAL A 241 -30.95 -11.57 2.66
N ARG A 242 -31.93 -12.44 2.84
CA ARG A 242 -32.98 -12.75 1.87
C ARG A 242 -34.35 -12.75 2.55
N ASN A 243 -35.37 -12.35 1.78
CA ASN A 243 -36.75 -12.50 2.15
C ASN A 243 -37.17 -13.98 2.15
N LEU A 244 -38.33 -14.30 2.74
CA LEU A 244 -38.87 -15.66 2.78
C LEU A 244 -39.13 -16.27 1.40
N ASP A 245 -39.39 -15.43 0.42
CA ASP A 245 -39.57 -15.83 -0.99
C ASP A 245 -38.28 -16.04 -1.77
N GLY A 246 -37.13 -15.84 -1.09
CA GLY A 246 -35.78 -15.99 -1.65
C GLY A 246 -35.24 -14.76 -2.38
N THR A 247 -36.00 -13.69 -2.49
CA THR A 247 -35.53 -12.41 -3.05
C THR A 247 -34.56 -11.72 -2.11
N TRP A 248 -33.71 -10.81 -2.63
CA TRP A 248 -32.82 -10.04 -1.81
C TRP A 248 -33.59 -9.03 -0.95
N ALA A 249 -33.44 -9.13 0.34
CA ALA A 249 -33.90 -8.08 1.22
C ALA A 249 -32.96 -6.84 1.12
N GLY A 250 -33.51 -5.67 1.44
CA GLY A 250 -32.74 -4.42 1.33
C GLY A 250 -33.56 -3.25 1.82
N ASN A 251 -33.42 -2.12 1.14
CA ASN A 251 -34.08 -0.89 1.49
C ASN A 251 -35.58 -1.09 1.72
N TYR A 252 -36.11 -0.58 2.81
CA TYR A 252 -37.53 -0.57 3.13
C TYR A 252 -37.93 0.79 3.72
N THR A 253 -39.20 1.08 3.72
CA THR A 253 -39.72 2.35 4.24
C THR A 253 -40.60 2.09 5.46
N VAL A 254 -40.30 2.78 6.56
CA VAL A 254 -41.09 2.77 7.79
C VAL A 254 -41.47 4.19 8.14
N GLY A 255 -42.76 4.46 8.42
CA GLY A 255 -43.19 5.78 8.86
C GLY A 255 -42.83 6.94 7.91
N GLY A 256 -42.68 6.65 6.60
CA GLY A 256 -42.25 7.66 5.61
C GLY A 256 -40.74 7.84 5.46
N TYR A 257 -39.95 7.14 6.25
CA TYR A 257 -38.50 7.13 6.15
C TYR A 257 -37.99 5.92 5.39
N SER A 258 -37.08 6.15 4.43
CA SER A 258 -36.41 5.08 3.68
C SER A 258 -35.11 4.68 4.34
N TYR A 259 -35.00 3.41 4.69
CA TYR A 259 -33.72 2.80 5.05
C TYR A 259 -32.91 2.57 3.78
N THR A 260 -31.82 3.29 3.61
CA THR A 260 -31.05 3.31 2.35
C THR A 260 -29.76 2.51 2.43
N ALA A 261 -29.49 1.82 3.55
CA ALA A 261 -28.32 0.96 3.64
C ALA A 261 -28.41 -0.20 2.64
N ASP A 262 -27.40 -0.38 1.83
CA ASP A 262 -27.34 -1.47 0.87
C ASP A 262 -27.20 -2.81 1.59
N ASN A 263 -27.81 -3.87 1.05
CA ASN A 263 -27.51 -5.23 1.45
C ASN A 263 -26.13 -5.63 0.90
N PRO A 264 -25.09 -5.73 1.75
CA PRO A 264 -23.72 -5.93 1.26
C PRO A 264 -23.52 -7.30 0.60
N VAL A 265 -24.29 -8.32 1.00
CA VAL A 265 -24.24 -9.66 0.40
C VAL A 265 -24.88 -9.64 -0.99
N ALA A 266 -26.03 -8.98 -1.13
CA ALA A 266 -26.70 -8.82 -2.41
C ALA A 266 -25.85 -8.03 -3.40
N THR A 267 -25.29 -6.90 -2.94
CA THR A 267 -24.40 -6.04 -3.76
C THR A 267 -23.16 -6.80 -4.20
N SER A 268 -22.45 -7.48 -3.28
CA SER A 268 -21.27 -8.29 -3.62
C SER A 268 -21.58 -9.48 -4.53
N SER A 269 -22.82 -10.00 -4.48
CA SER A 269 -23.25 -11.11 -5.37
C SER A 269 -23.68 -10.62 -6.75
N SER A 270 -24.16 -9.37 -6.84
CA SER A 270 -24.66 -8.78 -8.09
C SER A 270 -23.61 -7.96 -8.81
N ARG A 271 -22.49 -7.62 -8.18
CA ARG A 271 -21.39 -6.86 -8.75
C ARG A 271 -20.11 -7.67 -8.72
N GLY A 272 -19.21 -7.41 -9.63
CA GLY A 272 -17.87 -7.96 -9.60
C GLY A 272 -16.89 -7.12 -10.38
N ASN A 273 -15.63 -7.23 -9.98
CA ASN A 273 -14.50 -6.64 -10.68
C ASN A 273 -13.43 -7.73 -10.84
N LYS A 274 -13.29 -8.22 -12.07
CA LYS A 274 -12.37 -9.29 -12.43
C LYS A 274 -11.19 -8.73 -13.20
N GLY A 275 -10.01 -8.83 -12.61
CA GLY A 275 -8.73 -8.50 -13.24
C GLY A 275 -8.01 -9.76 -13.72
N VAL A 276 -7.50 -9.72 -14.94
CA VAL A 276 -6.57 -10.74 -15.46
C VAL A 276 -5.29 -10.01 -15.85
N ASN A 277 -4.21 -10.26 -15.12
CA ASN A 277 -2.90 -9.66 -15.35
C ASN A 277 -1.93 -10.74 -15.83
N SER A 278 -1.43 -10.61 -17.06
CA SER A 278 -0.40 -11.48 -17.61
C SER A 278 0.88 -10.67 -17.79
N GLN A 279 1.98 -11.17 -17.24
CA GLN A 279 3.27 -10.48 -17.27
C GLN A 279 4.37 -11.41 -17.76
N ILE A 280 5.22 -10.87 -18.61
CA ILE A 280 6.44 -11.52 -19.09
C ILE A 280 7.56 -10.52 -18.84
N PHE A 281 8.54 -10.87 -18.03
CA PHE A 281 9.71 -10.03 -17.83
C PHE A 281 10.98 -10.85 -17.71
N GLY A 282 12.11 -10.22 -18.02
CA GLY A 282 13.40 -10.86 -17.91
C GLY A 282 14.50 -10.10 -18.58
N ASN A 283 15.64 -10.76 -18.68
CA ASN A 283 16.80 -10.23 -19.38
C ASN A 283 17.56 -11.30 -20.16
N ILE A 284 18.26 -10.84 -21.18
CA ILE A 284 19.23 -11.60 -21.95
C ILE A 284 20.54 -10.83 -21.86
N TYR A 285 21.64 -11.50 -21.56
CA TYR A 285 22.92 -10.84 -21.47
C TYR A 285 24.05 -11.64 -22.12
N ALA A 286 25.08 -10.90 -22.52
CA ALA A 286 26.36 -11.44 -22.98
C ALA A 286 27.50 -10.67 -22.33
N ASP A 287 28.40 -11.39 -21.67
CA ASP A 287 29.64 -10.87 -21.14
C ASP A 287 30.78 -11.24 -22.10
N VAL A 288 31.39 -10.24 -22.73
CA VAL A 288 32.61 -10.39 -23.53
C VAL A 288 33.81 -10.15 -22.62
N ILE A 289 34.58 -11.19 -22.35
CA ILE A 289 35.75 -11.16 -21.47
C ILE A 289 36.98 -10.91 -22.32
N PHE A 290 37.58 -9.71 -22.21
CA PHE A 290 38.77 -9.35 -23.00
C PHE A 290 40.03 -9.91 -22.37
N LEU A 291 40.11 -9.84 -21.05
CA LEU A 291 41.22 -10.36 -20.24
C LEU A 291 40.70 -10.60 -18.80
N GLU A 292 41.53 -11.24 -17.99
CA GLU A 292 41.20 -11.49 -16.60
C GLU A 292 40.89 -10.16 -15.87
N GLY A 293 39.69 -10.04 -15.36
CA GLY A 293 39.20 -8.85 -14.66
C GLY A 293 38.59 -7.78 -15.56
N LEU A 294 38.68 -7.86 -16.91
CA LEU A 294 38.09 -6.88 -17.82
C LEU A 294 37.00 -7.53 -18.69
N SER A 295 35.77 -7.09 -18.54
CA SER A 295 34.63 -7.59 -19.35
C SER A 295 33.71 -6.47 -19.77
N LEU A 296 33.08 -6.64 -20.94
CA LEU A 296 31.98 -5.82 -21.42
C LEU A 296 30.70 -6.63 -21.33
N ARG A 297 29.76 -6.16 -20.53
CA ARG A 297 28.42 -6.73 -20.48
C ARG A 297 27.48 -5.95 -21.38
N ASN A 298 26.77 -6.68 -22.23
CA ASN A 298 25.64 -6.19 -23.02
C ASN A 298 24.38 -6.89 -22.48
N GLU A 299 23.39 -6.13 -22.09
CA GLU A 299 22.18 -6.65 -21.49
C GLU A 299 20.94 -6.01 -22.15
N PHE A 300 19.99 -6.84 -22.49
CA PHE A 300 18.67 -6.44 -22.96
C PHE A 300 17.63 -6.92 -21.94
N SER A 301 16.95 -5.99 -21.32
CA SER A 301 15.86 -6.24 -20.36
C SER A 301 14.52 -5.93 -21.01
N TYR A 302 13.50 -6.71 -20.68
CA TYR A 302 12.15 -6.53 -21.18
C TYR A 302 11.10 -6.81 -20.11
N GLN A 303 10.00 -6.08 -20.21
CA GLN A 303 8.78 -6.31 -19.44
C GLN A 303 7.58 -6.05 -20.35
N ILE A 304 6.66 -7.01 -20.39
CA ILE A 304 5.40 -6.94 -21.15
C ILE A 304 4.28 -7.22 -20.18
N GLY A 305 3.37 -6.27 -20.01
CA GLY A 305 2.17 -6.39 -19.20
C GLY A 305 0.93 -6.35 -20.07
N LEU A 306 0.06 -7.35 -19.92
CA LEU A 306 -1.23 -7.45 -20.60
C LEU A 306 -2.30 -7.57 -19.51
N GLN A 307 -3.11 -6.53 -19.35
CA GLN A 307 -4.12 -6.46 -18.31
C GLN A 307 -5.51 -6.36 -18.94
N ASN A 308 -6.41 -7.21 -18.52
CA ASN A 308 -7.83 -7.15 -18.85
C ASN A 308 -8.62 -6.97 -17.57
N ASN A 309 -9.41 -5.91 -17.47
CA ASN A 309 -10.28 -5.63 -16.35
C ASN A 309 -11.72 -5.62 -16.82
N MET A 310 -12.56 -6.35 -16.11
CA MET A 310 -13.98 -6.45 -16.36
C MET A 310 -14.73 -6.13 -15.07
N ALA A 311 -15.37 -4.96 -15.01
CA ALA A 311 -16.28 -4.59 -13.95
C ALA A 311 -17.71 -4.76 -14.43
N PHE A 312 -18.57 -5.40 -13.63
CA PHE A 312 -19.94 -5.70 -14.05
C PHE A 312 -20.92 -5.59 -12.89
N GLN A 313 -22.18 -5.36 -13.25
CA GLN A 313 -23.33 -5.41 -12.37
C GLN A 313 -24.44 -6.20 -13.10
N TYR A 314 -24.97 -7.20 -12.44
CA TYR A 314 -26.17 -7.90 -12.90
C TYR A 314 -27.43 -7.09 -12.60
N GLU A 315 -28.45 -7.25 -13.41
CA GLU A 315 -29.79 -6.81 -13.05
C GLU A 315 -30.25 -7.55 -11.79
N ALA A 316 -30.62 -6.81 -10.77
CA ALA A 316 -31.09 -7.35 -9.50
C ALA A 316 -32.00 -6.36 -8.78
N ASN A 317 -32.98 -6.88 -8.06
CA ASN A 317 -33.78 -6.10 -7.13
C ASN A 317 -33.31 -6.38 -5.70
N ILE A 318 -32.97 -5.32 -4.97
CA ILE A 318 -32.53 -5.38 -3.58
C ILE A 318 -33.47 -4.50 -2.76
N GLY A 319 -34.45 -5.13 -2.13
CA GLY A 319 -35.55 -4.39 -1.52
C GLY A 319 -36.32 -3.56 -2.58
N THR A 320 -36.37 -2.26 -2.37
CA THR A 320 -37.02 -1.31 -3.29
C THR A 320 -36.07 -0.77 -4.37
N ARG A 321 -34.78 -1.09 -4.30
CA ARG A 321 -33.78 -0.63 -5.25
C ARG A 321 -33.63 -1.61 -6.40
N SER A 322 -33.71 -1.12 -7.63
CA SER A 322 -33.42 -1.90 -8.84
C SER A 322 -32.05 -1.58 -9.37
N LEU A 323 -31.21 -2.59 -9.54
CA LEU A 323 -29.89 -2.48 -10.18
C LEU A 323 -30.05 -2.77 -11.67
N GLN A 324 -29.54 -1.87 -12.51
CA GLN A 324 -29.47 -2.06 -13.95
C GLN A 324 -28.25 -2.90 -14.32
N ALA A 325 -28.42 -3.86 -15.22
CA ALA A 325 -27.31 -4.64 -15.73
C ALA A 325 -26.35 -3.77 -16.52
N GLN A 326 -25.05 -3.84 -16.19
CA GLN A 326 -24.02 -3.07 -16.86
C GLN A 326 -22.68 -3.79 -16.87
N LEU A 327 -21.88 -3.51 -17.89
CA LEU A 327 -20.56 -4.05 -18.10
C LEU A 327 -19.60 -2.96 -18.54
N TYR A 328 -18.45 -2.89 -17.87
CA TYR A 328 -17.28 -2.16 -18.30
C TYR A 328 -16.16 -3.17 -18.56
N ASP A 329 -15.61 -3.20 -19.78
CA ASP A 329 -14.48 -4.04 -20.15
C ASP A 329 -13.34 -3.14 -20.64
N SER A 330 -12.17 -3.32 -20.06
CA SER A 330 -10.99 -2.54 -20.44
C SER A 330 -9.76 -3.43 -20.63
N ARG A 331 -8.91 -3.01 -21.55
CA ARG A 331 -7.64 -3.66 -21.86
C ARG A 331 -6.52 -2.65 -21.81
N SER A 332 -5.46 -3.00 -21.11
CA SER A 332 -4.26 -2.21 -21.00
C SER A 332 -3.05 -3.04 -21.38
N ASN A 333 -2.23 -2.52 -22.27
CA ASN A 333 -0.97 -3.11 -22.66
C ASN A 333 0.17 -2.19 -22.22
N SER A 334 1.20 -2.75 -21.62
CA SER A 334 2.41 -2.02 -21.24
C SER A 334 3.66 -2.73 -21.70
N TYR A 335 4.63 -1.97 -22.17
CA TYR A 335 5.89 -2.45 -22.68
C TYR A 335 7.03 -1.64 -22.10
N TYR A 336 8.04 -2.31 -21.56
CA TYR A 336 9.27 -1.68 -21.11
C TYR A 336 10.45 -2.44 -21.69
N TYR A 337 11.40 -1.68 -22.22
CA TYR A 337 12.65 -2.21 -22.77
C TYR A 337 13.82 -1.40 -22.23
N ALA A 338 14.91 -2.07 -21.89
CA ALA A 338 16.16 -1.43 -21.53
C ALA A 338 17.34 -2.13 -22.18
N VAL A 339 18.26 -1.33 -22.73
CA VAL A 339 19.56 -1.80 -23.23
C VAL A 339 20.62 -1.20 -22.35
N ARG A 340 21.48 -2.03 -21.76
CA ARG A 340 22.63 -1.65 -20.96
C ARG A 340 23.90 -2.19 -21.56
N ASN A 341 24.89 -1.33 -21.65
CA ASN A 341 26.22 -1.69 -22.11
C ASN A 341 27.23 -1.13 -21.11
N TYR A 342 27.94 -1.98 -20.37
CA TYR A 342 28.87 -1.51 -19.38
C TYR A 342 30.12 -2.36 -19.27
N LEU A 343 31.23 -1.65 -19.09
CA LEU A 343 32.56 -2.20 -18.89
C LEU A 343 32.79 -2.40 -17.40
N ASN A 344 33.23 -3.60 -17.03
CA ASN A 344 33.66 -3.94 -15.69
C ASN A 344 35.16 -4.21 -15.69
N TYR A 345 35.87 -3.66 -14.73
CA TYR A 345 37.30 -3.94 -14.50
C TYR A 345 37.55 -4.19 -13.02
N ASP A 346 38.00 -5.39 -12.68
CA ASP A 346 38.35 -5.82 -11.35
C ASP A 346 39.82 -6.23 -11.31
N LYS A 347 40.63 -5.61 -10.45
CA LYS A 347 42.04 -5.90 -10.30
C LYS A 347 42.48 -5.88 -8.84
N SER A 348 43.21 -6.94 -8.44
CA SER A 348 43.87 -7.02 -7.15
C SER A 348 45.39 -6.91 -7.36
N LEU A 349 46.03 -5.93 -6.73
CA LEU A 349 47.45 -5.63 -6.80
C LEU A 349 48.01 -5.60 -5.38
N GLY A 350 48.43 -6.76 -4.87
CA GLY A 350 48.89 -6.88 -3.50
C GLY A 350 47.83 -6.45 -2.49
N LYS A 351 48.06 -5.33 -1.79
CA LYS A 351 47.10 -4.77 -0.81
C LYS A 351 46.02 -3.89 -1.43
N HIS A 352 46.06 -3.62 -2.70
CA HIS A 352 45.13 -2.75 -3.43
C HIS A 352 44.11 -3.60 -4.20
N ARG A 353 42.85 -3.34 -3.99
CA ARG A 353 41.75 -3.90 -4.81
C ARG A 353 40.98 -2.76 -5.45
N LEU A 354 40.91 -2.79 -6.76
CA LEU A 354 40.20 -1.82 -7.59
C LEU A 354 39.06 -2.53 -8.31
N SER A 355 37.89 -1.94 -8.28
CA SER A 355 36.75 -2.33 -9.12
C SER A 355 36.19 -1.09 -9.79
N PHE A 356 36.00 -1.14 -11.06
CA PHE A 356 35.50 -0.06 -11.89
C PHE A 356 34.37 -0.58 -12.77
N THR A 357 33.25 0.17 -12.80
CA THR A 357 32.13 -0.07 -13.71
C THR A 357 31.76 1.24 -14.36
N GLY A 358 31.65 1.26 -15.69
CA GLY A 358 31.19 2.43 -16.44
C GLY A 358 30.39 2.02 -17.64
N GLY A 359 29.29 2.73 -17.91
CA GLY A 359 28.41 2.30 -18.98
C GLY A 359 27.34 3.28 -19.37
N HIS A 360 26.54 2.82 -20.29
CA HIS A 360 25.39 3.48 -20.89
C HIS A 360 24.14 2.62 -20.72
N GLU A 361 23.01 3.26 -20.48
CA GLU A 361 21.69 2.64 -20.40
C GLU A 361 20.69 3.48 -21.19
N ALA A 362 19.88 2.82 -22.01
CA ALA A 362 18.73 3.42 -22.68
C ALA A 362 17.47 2.64 -22.30
N GLN A 363 16.45 3.36 -21.85
CA GLN A 363 15.16 2.82 -21.42
C GLN A 363 14.04 3.43 -22.24
N TYR A 364 13.02 2.63 -22.52
CA TYR A 364 11.79 3.07 -23.18
C TYR A 364 10.61 2.33 -22.55
N SER A 365 9.55 3.06 -22.24
CA SER A 365 8.29 2.53 -21.73
C SER A 365 7.14 3.09 -22.57
N TYR A 366 6.21 2.23 -22.92
CA TYR A 366 4.98 2.57 -23.64
C TYR A 366 3.80 1.85 -22.99
N TRP A 367 2.67 2.55 -22.90
CA TRP A 367 1.41 1.97 -22.46
C TRP A 367 0.26 2.48 -23.32
N GLU A 368 -0.73 1.64 -23.47
CA GLU A 368 -2.01 1.97 -24.08
C GLU A 368 -3.15 1.30 -23.33
N THR A 369 -4.27 1.96 -23.24
CA THR A 369 -5.49 1.43 -22.65
C THR A 369 -6.67 1.76 -23.55
N MET A 370 -7.64 0.86 -23.57
CA MET A 370 -8.92 1.03 -24.24
C MET A 370 -10.00 0.35 -23.40
N GLY A 371 -11.12 0.99 -23.21
CA GLY A 371 -12.25 0.43 -22.48
C GLY A 371 -13.58 0.93 -23.01
N GLY A 372 -14.62 0.23 -22.63
CA GLY A 372 -15.98 0.64 -22.96
C GLY A 372 -16.99 0.17 -21.92
N LYS A 373 -18.08 0.92 -21.80
CA LYS A 373 -19.22 0.60 -20.93
C LYS A 373 -20.47 0.39 -21.79
N LYS A 374 -21.25 -0.58 -21.40
CA LYS A 374 -22.64 -0.76 -21.84
C LYS A 374 -23.56 -1.08 -20.68
N VAL A 375 -24.79 -0.64 -20.78
CA VAL A 375 -25.89 -0.93 -19.85
C VAL A 375 -26.96 -1.78 -20.52
N ASP A 376 -27.96 -2.21 -19.78
CA ASP A 376 -29.09 -3.04 -20.25
C ASP A 376 -28.62 -4.35 -20.90
N LEU A 377 -27.76 -5.08 -20.20
CA LEU A 377 -27.31 -6.39 -20.68
C LEU A 377 -28.43 -7.40 -20.67
N GLN A 378 -28.76 -7.93 -21.84
CA GLN A 378 -29.81 -8.95 -21.98
C GLN A 378 -29.44 -10.23 -21.22
N ASN A 379 -30.35 -10.68 -20.35
CA ASN A 379 -30.19 -11.91 -19.55
C ASN A 379 -28.90 -11.95 -18.72
N ASN A 380 -28.38 -10.77 -18.30
CA ASN A 380 -27.11 -10.67 -17.56
C ASN A 380 -25.90 -11.32 -18.29
N ILE A 381 -25.92 -11.37 -19.61
CA ILE A 381 -24.80 -11.87 -20.39
C ILE A 381 -23.69 -10.83 -20.38
N LEU A 382 -22.51 -11.20 -19.84
CA LEU A 382 -21.33 -10.33 -19.72
C LEU A 382 -20.58 -10.26 -21.07
N ASP A 383 -21.22 -9.70 -22.08
CA ASP A 383 -20.67 -9.44 -23.41
C ASP A 383 -21.13 -8.06 -23.91
N MET A 384 -20.23 -7.31 -24.50
CA MET A 384 -20.54 -5.98 -25.05
C MET A 384 -21.63 -6.02 -26.12
N ASN A 385 -21.80 -7.14 -26.84
CA ASN A 385 -22.87 -7.30 -27.83
C ASN A 385 -24.25 -7.52 -27.20
N ALA A 386 -24.29 -7.95 -25.94
CA ALA A 386 -25.54 -8.16 -25.22
C ALA A 386 -26.15 -6.89 -24.63
N GLY A 387 -25.40 -5.78 -24.64
CA GLY A 387 -25.87 -4.50 -24.09
C GLY A 387 -26.88 -3.78 -24.96
N GLY A 388 -27.60 -2.83 -24.35
CA GLY A 388 -28.62 -1.99 -25.01
C GLY A 388 -28.09 -1.27 -26.26
N THR A 389 -28.99 -0.93 -27.17
CA THR A 389 -28.66 -0.29 -28.43
C THR A 389 -28.63 1.25 -28.36
N ASP A 390 -29.05 1.81 -27.26
CA ASP A 390 -29.01 3.26 -27.05
C ASP A 390 -27.55 3.75 -26.93
N LYS A 391 -27.07 4.42 -27.96
CA LYS A 391 -25.71 4.91 -28.06
C LYS A 391 -25.40 6.03 -27.05
N LEU A 392 -26.40 6.69 -26.49
CA LEU A 392 -26.21 7.72 -25.45
C LEU A 392 -25.77 7.12 -24.11
N THR A 393 -25.97 5.82 -23.91
CA THR A 393 -25.55 5.09 -22.71
C THR A 393 -24.18 4.42 -22.86
N TRP A 394 -23.57 4.52 -24.05
CA TRP A 394 -22.24 3.96 -24.29
C TRP A 394 -21.17 4.95 -23.86
N ASP A 395 -20.21 4.44 -23.12
CA ASP A 395 -19.01 5.19 -22.78
C ASP A 395 -17.80 4.47 -23.34
N LEU A 396 -16.93 5.21 -24.03
CA LEU A 396 -15.70 4.70 -24.61
C LEU A 396 -14.54 5.50 -24.04
N THR A 397 -13.59 4.81 -23.45
CA THR A 397 -12.41 5.40 -22.87
C THR A 397 -11.15 4.86 -23.52
N GLY A 398 -10.09 5.65 -23.53
CA GLY A 398 -8.81 5.23 -24.06
C GLY A 398 -7.72 6.24 -23.79
N GLY A 399 -6.50 5.73 -23.75
CA GLY A 399 -5.32 6.54 -23.55
C GLY A 399 -4.06 5.82 -23.98
N LYS A 400 -3.00 6.57 -24.20
CA LYS A 400 -1.67 6.04 -24.46
C LYS A 400 -0.62 7.02 -23.98
N GLY A 401 0.53 6.51 -23.64
CA GLY A 401 1.66 7.36 -23.27
C GLY A 401 2.96 6.58 -23.37
N ASP A 402 4.02 7.35 -23.43
CA ASP A 402 5.37 6.80 -23.46
C ASP A 402 6.34 7.72 -22.73
N TRP A 403 7.43 7.13 -22.29
CA TRP A 403 8.59 7.85 -21.81
C TRP A 403 9.88 7.14 -22.21
N ALA A 404 10.95 7.92 -22.32
CA ALA A 404 12.28 7.42 -22.59
C ALA A 404 13.29 8.06 -21.66
N MET A 405 14.32 7.29 -21.32
CA MET A 405 15.44 7.75 -20.50
C MET A 405 16.76 7.24 -21.07
N GLU A 406 17.74 8.13 -21.12
CA GLU A 406 19.13 7.82 -21.51
C GLU A 406 20.05 8.20 -20.35
N SER A 407 20.95 7.29 -20.00
CA SER A 407 21.80 7.42 -18.81
C SER A 407 23.24 7.02 -19.09
N TYR A 408 24.17 7.76 -18.48
CA TYR A 408 25.59 7.43 -18.43
C TYR A 408 26.02 7.35 -16.99
N PHE A 409 26.76 6.30 -16.64
CA PHE A 409 27.18 6.09 -15.27
C PHE A 409 28.61 5.57 -15.16
N VAL A 410 29.25 5.93 -14.05
CA VAL A 410 30.56 5.43 -13.67
C VAL A 410 30.58 5.19 -12.17
N ARG A 411 31.21 4.09 -11.75
CA ARG A 411 31.46 3.76 -10.35
C ARG A 411 32.86 3.18 -10.21
N GLY A 412 33.59 3.70 -9.23
CA GLY A 412 34.90 3.19 -8.82
C GLY A 412 34.87 2.78 -7.36
N ASN A 413 35.34 1.56 -7.07
CA ASN A 413 35.54 1.10 -5.69
C ASN A 413 37.01 0.80 -5.49
N TYR A 414 37.58 1.29 -4.39
CA TYR A 414 38.97 1.06 -4.02
C TYR A 414 39.04 0.56 -2.58
N THR A 415 39.73 -0.54 -2.37
CA THR A 415 39.99 -1.06 -1.02
C THR A 415 41.51 -1.24 -0.82
N PHE A 416 42.03 -0.67 0.27
CA PHE A 416 43.42 -0.80 0.65
C PHE A 416 43.53 -1.68 1.89
N ASP A 417 44.33 -2.75 1.75
CA ASP A 417 44.73 -3.70 2.81
C ASP A 417 43.50 -4.26 3.63
N ASN A 418 42.33 -4.35 2.99
CA ASN A 418 41.04 -4.67 3.63
C ASN A 418 40.72 -3.76 4.84
N ARG A 419 41.33 -2.58 4.95
CA ARG A 419 41.13 -1.62 6.04
C ARG A 419 40.36 -0.41 5.61
N TYR A 420 40.75 0.21 4.51
CA TYR A 420 40.12 1.43 4.00
C TYR A 420 39.41 1.12 2.70
N SER A 421 38.17 1.54 2.61
CA SER A 421 37.34 1.43 1.38
C SER A 421 36.87 2.80 0.96
N LEU A 422 36.91 3.08 -0.34
CA LEU A 422 36.37 4.28 -0.98
C LEU A 422 35.50 3.82 -2.14
N SER A 423 34.29 4.34 -2.22
CA SER A 423 33.41 4.19 -3.38
C SER A 423 33.04 5.58 -3.90
N LEU A 424 33.20 5.80 -5.19
CA LEU A 424 32.77 7.00 -5.91
C LEU A 424 31.86 6.59 -7.05
N SER A 425 30.76 7.29 -7.22
CA SER A 425 29.82 7.10 -8.32
C SER A 425 29.37 8.43 -8.89
N TYR A 426 29.11 8.44 -10.18
CA TYR A 426 28.53 9.57 -10.88
C TYR A 426 27.60 9.06 -11.97
N ARG A 427 26.39 9.58 -12.00
CA ARG A 427 25.39 9.24 -13.01
C ARG A 427 24.72 10.49 -13.55
N GLY A 428 24.53 10.53 -14.87
CA GLY A 428 23.74 11.54 -15.56
C GLY A 428 22.57 10.85 -16.25
N ASP A 429 21.35 11.30 -15.96
CA ASP A 429 20.10 10.80 -16.56
C ASP A 429 19.42 11.90 -17.36
N LYS A 430 18.94 11.57 -18.55
CA LYS A 430 18.15 12.44 -19.41
C LYS A 430 16.79 11.82 -19.64
N SER A 431 15.73 12.50 -19.16
CA SER A 431 14.36 12.00 -19.25
C SER A 431 13.51 12.81 -20.23
N SER A 432 12.63 12.11 -20.94
CA SER A 432 11.61 12.73 -21.79
C SER A 432 10.49 13.42 -20.98
N ASN A 433 10.34 13.10 -19.70
CA ASN A 433 9.31 13.68 -18.82
C ASN A 433 9.59 15.16 -18.48
N PHE A 434 10.82 15.64 -18.72
CA PHE A 434 11.21 17.00 -18.35
C PHE A 434 11.35 17.95 -19.52
N GLY A 435 11.13 19.23 -19.23
CA GLY A 435 11.18 20.30 -20.19
C GLY A 435 12.52 20.43 -20.90
N PRO A 436 12.55 21.08 -22.06
CA PRO A 436 13.73 21.14 -22.92
C PRO A 436 14.96 21.69 -22.21
N ASN A 437 14.77 22.58 -21.22
CA ASN A 437 15.84 23.25 -20.48
C ASN A 437 16.39 22.42 -19.30
N LYS A 438 15.69 21.36 -18.85
CA LYS A 438 15.97 20.65 -17.60
C LYS A 438 15.95 19.12 -17.74
N LYS A 439 16.16 18.60 -18.95
CA LYS A 439 16.12 17.14 -19.22
C LYS A 439 17.20 16.36 -18.47
N TRP A 440 18.39 16.95 -18.30
CA TRP A 440 19.50 16.30 -17.63
C TRP A 440 19.46 16.49 -16.10
N GLY A 441 19.63 15.39 -15.37
CA GLY A 441 19.91 15.34 -13.95
C GLY A 441 21.27 14.68 -13.69
N PHE A 442 22.03 15.18 -12.70
CA PHE A 442 23.36 14.67 -12.36
C PHE A 442 23.40 14.26 -10.89
N PHE A 443 23.83 13.04 -10.63
CA PHE A 443 23.70 12.38 -9.34
C PHE A 443 25.06 11.81 -8.87
N PRO A 444 25.87 12.61 -8.17
CA PRO A 444 27.10 12.15 -7.56
C PRO A 444 26.85 11.35 -6.28
N GLY A 445 27.74 10.39 -5.99
CA GLY A 445 27.75 9.64 -4.75
C GLY A 445 29.17 9.31 -4.30
N ALA A 446 29.40 9.36 -2.99
CA ALA A 446 30.67 8.99 -2.39
C ALA A 446 30.45 8.28 -1.06
N SER A 447 31.25 7.26 -0.76
CA SER A 447 31.30 6.66 0.57
C SER A 447 32.70 6.20 0.94
N VAL A 448 32.99 6.28 2.23
CA VAL A 448 34.25 5.79 2.82
C VAL A 448 33.93 4.80 3.93
N GLY A 449 34.79 3.81 4.07
CA GLY A 449 34.72 2.83 5.13
C GLY A 449 36.08 2.55 5.75
N TRP A 450 36.07 2.39 7.06
CA TRP A 450 37.28 2.04 7.83
C TRP A 450 37.00 0.80 8.68
N THR A 451 37.71 -0.29 8.35
CA THR A 451 37.67 -1.52 9.16
C THR A 451 38.71 -1.42 10.26
N VAL A 452 38.28 -0.90 11.41
CA VAL A 452 39.13 -0.56 12.56
C VAL A 452 39.83 -1.80 13.11
N THR A 453 39.15 -2.93 13.14
CA THR A 453 39.73 -4.19 13.67
C THR A 453 40.85 -4.75 12.83
N ASN A 454 41.06 -4.29 11.60
CA ASN A 454 42.18 -4.68 10.76
C ASN A 454 43.44 -3.81 11.02
N GLU A 455 43.36 -2.86 11.96
CA GLU A 455 44.49 -2.04 12.36
C GLU A 455 45.37 -2.77 13.37
N LYS A 456 46.69 -2.46 13.36
CA LYS A 456 47.66 -3.09 14.26
C LYS A 456 47.33 -2.86 15.73
N PHE A 457 46.82 -1.67 16.09
CA PHE A 457 46.43 -1.35 17.47
C PHE A 457 45.23 -2.14 17.98
N ALA A 458 44.38 -2.61 17.07
CA ALA A 458 43.18 -3.38 17.39
C ALA A 458 43.43 -4.89 17.50
N ALA A 459 44.65 -5.36 17.27
CA ALA A 459 44.98 -6.80 17.28
C ALA A 459 44.57 -7.52 18.57
N ASN A 460 44.65 -6.81 19.70
CA ASN A 460 44.25 -7.38 21.01
C ASN A 460 42.73 -7.34 21.28
N TRP A 461 41.94 -6.68 20.43
CA TRP A 461 40.48 -6.59 20.60
C TRP A 461 39.76 -7.86 20.14
N THR A 462 40.42 -8.65 19.28
CA THR A 462 39.79 -9.78 18.54
C THR A 462 39.14 -10.84 19.44
N ASN A 463 39.50 -10.93 20.70
CA ASN A 463 38.89 -11.87 21.66
C ASN A 463 37.47 -11.42 22.07
N VAL A 464 37.20 -10.12 22.14
CA VAL A 464 35.91 -9.55 22.54
C VAL A 464 35.20 -8.97 21.32
N MET A 465 35.88 -8.12 20.54
CA MET A 465 35.37 -7.45 19.37
C MET A 465 36.20 -7.87 18.14
N ASN A 466 35.66 -8.81 17.37
CA ASN A 466 36.37 -9.39 16.22
C ASN A 466 36.12 -8.62 14.91
N TYR A 467 35.14 -7.73 14.90
CA TYR A 467 34.85 -6.88 13.76
C TYR A 467 34.34 -5.51 14.22
N MET A 468 34.92 -4.45 13.66
CA MET A 468 34.41 -3.08 13.76
C MET A 468 34.68 -2.35 12.45
N LYS A 469 33.62 -1.81 11.83
CA LYS A 469 33.73 -0.99 10.63
C LYS A 469 32.91 0.27 10.78
N ILE A 470 33.51 1.41 10.47
CA ILE A 470 32.84 2.71 10.41
C ILE A 470 32.60 3.03 8.93
N ARG A 471 31.41 3.50 8.62
CA ARG A 471 30.96 3.87 7.27
C ARG A 471 30.42 5.29 7.28
N LEU A 472 30.78 6.09 6.28
CA LEU A 472 30.23 7.40 6.02
C LEU A 472 29.92 7.50 4.52
N GLY A 473 28.75 8.04 4.19
CA GLY A 473 28.34 8.17 2.80
C GLY A 473 27.49 9.41 2.58
N ALA A 474 27.60 9.95 1.38
CA ALA A 474 26.68 10.97 0.88
C ALA A 474 26.43 10.74 -0.62
N GLY A 475 25.21 11.01 -1.07
CA GLY A 475 24.90 10.88 -2.48
C GLY A 475 23.58 11.54 -2.84
N ALA A 476 23.47 11.88 -4.10
CA ALA A 476 22.26 12.42 -4.70
C ALA A 476 21.63 11.38 -5.63
N VAL A 477 20.30 11.33 -5.64
CA VAL A 477 19.49 10.59 -6.62
C VAL A 477 18.34 11.47 -7.10
N GLY A 478 17.90 11.28 -8.35
CA GLY A 478 16.76 11.99 -8.90
C GLY A 478 15.45 11.26 -8.67
N ASN A 479 14.35 11.95 -8.92
CA ASN A 479 13.02 11.37 -9.03
C ASN A 479 12.29 12.01 -10.20
N GLN A 480 11.64 11.19 -11.03
CA GLN A 480 10.86 11.65 -12.17
C GLN A 480 9.35 11.35 -12.05
N ASN A 481 8.90 10.82 -10.89
CA ASN A 481 7.51 10.48 -10.69
C ASN A 481 6.66 11.75 -10.60
N LEU A 482 5.76 11.91 -11.57
CA LEU A 482 4.85 13.03 -11.65
C LEU A 482 3.63 12.82 -10.75
N PRO A 483 2.96 13.89 -10.28
CA PRO A 483 1.67 13.77 -9.62
C PRO A 483 0.66 13.03 -10.49
N GLY A 484 -0.22 12.23 -9.89
CA GLY A 484 -1.31 11.55 -10.59
C GLY A 484 -2.19 12.54 -11.36
N GLY A 485 -2.62 12.18 -12.57
CA GLY A 485 -3.39 13.06 -13.45
C GLY A 485 -2.59 14.16 -14.13
N ALA A 486 -1.27 14.13 -14.03
CA ALA A 486 -0.40 15.04 -14.76
C ALA A 486 -0.57 14.90 -16.27
N PRO A 487 -0.64 16.03 -17.03
CA PRO A 487 -0.68 15.98 -18.48
C PRO A 487 0.60 15.36 -19.06
N HIS A 488 0.48 14.64 -20.18
CA HIS A 488 1.63 14.10 -20.91
C HIS A 488 1.73 14.68 -22.32
N PRO A 489 2.89 15.22 -22.74
CA PRO A 489 4.07 15.48 -21.89
C PRO A 489 3.83 16.66 -20.93
N PRO A 490 4.31 16.59 -19.67
CA PRO A 490 3.95 17.54 -18.59
C PRO A 490 4.50 18.95 -18.79
N TYR A 491 5.40 19.15 -19.75
CA TYR A 491 5.98 20.46 -20.10
C TYR A 491 5.30 21.13 -21.28
N THR A 492 4.26 20.53 -21.85
CA THR A 492 3.42 21.10 -22.91
C THR A 492 2.00 21.32 -22.42
N SER A 493 1.29 22.25 -23.06
CA SER A 493 -0.14 22.41 -22.81
C SER A 493 -0.92 21.25 -23.42
N ASN A 494 -1.78 20.63 -22.63
CA ASN A 494 -2.67 19.58 -23.11
C ASN A 494 -3.98 20.18 -23.63
N VAL A 495 -4.46 19.58 -24.70
CA VAL A 495 -5.75 19.90 -25.29
C VAL A 495 -6.63 18.67 -25.22
N ASN A 496 -7.72 18.75 -24.47
CA ASN A 496 -8.72 17.68 -24.42
C ASN A 496 -9.84 17.94 -25.45
N PHE A 497 -10.31 16.83 -26.04
CA PHE A 497 -11.49 16.86 -26.90
C PHE A 497 -12.69 16.46 -26.04
N TRP A 498 -13.68 17.33 -25.96
CA TRP A 498 -14.92 17.08 -25.27
C TRP A 498 -16.04 16.85 -26.27
N PRO A 499 -16.64 15.66 -26.37
CA PRO A 499 -17.84 15.44 -27.13
C PRO A 499 -19.05 15.91 -26.32
N GLY A 500 -19.50 17.14 -26.49
CA GLY A 500 -20.63 17.68 -25.78
C GLY A 500 -21.36 18.76 -26.55
N PRO A 501 -22.64 19.05 -26.27
CA PRO A 501 -23.35 20.17 -26.88
C PRO A 501 -22.74 21.48 -26.36
N VAL A 502 -22.20 22.26 -27.27
CA VAL A 502 -21.70 23.60 -26.97
C VAL A 502 -22.71 24.61 -27.44
N GLY A 503 -23.34 25.30 -26.51
CA GLY A 503 -24.17 26.43 -26.78
C GLY A 503 -25.57 26.41 -26.16
N PHE A 504 -26.02 27.54 -25.73
CA PHE A 504 -27.37 27.78 -25.24
C PHE A 504 -28.41 27.44 -26.35
N GLY A 505 -29.11 26.33 -26.21
CA GLY A 505 -30.32 26.05 -26.94
C GLY A 505 -30.18 25.38 -28.32
N GLN A 506 -29.02 24.85 -28.71
CA GLN A 506 -28.90 24.05 -29.93
C GLN A 506 -28.26 22.68 -29.66
N VAL A 507 -28.94 21.64 -30.12
CA VAL A 507 -28.41 20.26 -30.15
C VAL A 507 -27.44 20.15 -31.33
N GLY A 508 -26.18 20.48 -31.08
CA GLY A 508 -25.12 20.28 -32.05
C GLY A 508 -23.96 19.57 -31.41
N THR A 509 -23.59 18.40 -31.94
CA THR A 509 -22.36 17.71 -31.54
C THR A 509 -21.15 18.43 -32.12
N ALA A 510 -20.69 19.48 -31.46
CA ALA A 510 -19.38 20.07 -31.76
C ALA A 510 -18.40 19.56 -30.71
N SER A 511 -17.36 18.82 -31.14
CA SER A 511 -16.22 18.57 -30.28
C SER A 511 -15.48 19.89 -30.03
N THR A 512 -15.46 20.35 -28.81
CA THR A 512 -14.63 21.49 -28.39
C THR A 512 -13.30 21.04 -27.87
N ASN A 513 -12.25 21.65 -28.38
CA ASN A 513 -10.93 21.54 -27.81
C ASN A 513 -10.80 22.56 -26.68
N PHE A 514 -10.42 22.15 -25.49
CA PHE A 514 -10.07 23.08 -24.43
C PHE A 514 -8.70 22.73 -23.84
N ILE A 515 -8.03 23.72 -23.29
CA ILE A 515 -6.75 23.52 -22.64
C ILE A 515 -7.00 22.86 -21.27
N ALA A 516 -6.54 21.62 -21.10
CA ALA A 516 -6.72 20.86 -19.86
C ALA A 516 -5.59 21.08 -18.85
N GLY A 517 -4.42 21.55 -19.28
CA GLY A 517 -3.27 21.78 -18.42
C GLY A 517 -2.34 22.87 -18.97
N ILE A 518 -1.69 23.58 -18.05
CA ILE A 518 -0.75 24.66 -18.37
C ILE A 518 0.66 24.08 -18.53
N ALA A 519 1.37 24.55 -19.57
CA ALA A 519 2.74 24.15 -19.85
C ALA A 519 3.74 24.68 -18.80
N ASN A 520 4.74 23.86 -18.47
CA ASN A 520 5.92 24.29 -17.72
C ASN A 520 7.21 23.79 -18.42
N PRO A 521 7.79 24.55 -19.35
CA PRO A 521 8.99 24.14 -20.09
C PRO A 521 10.24 24.02 -19.21
N ASP A 522 10.25 24.60 -18.02
CA ASP A 522 11.35 24.56 -17.05
C ASP A 522 11.18 23.46 -15.99
N LEU A 523 10.21 22.56 -16.20
CA LEU A 523 10.02 21.40 -15.33
C LEU A 523 11.29 20.51 -15.34
N GLY A 524 11.80 20.20 -14.16
CA GLY A 524 13.03 19.44 -13.99
C GLY A 524 12.95 18.40 -12.88
N TRP A 525 14.09 17.84 -12.54
CA TRP A 525 14.23 16.76 -11.58
C TRP A 525 13.91 17.15 -10.14
N GLU A 526 13.14 16.32 -9.44
CA GLU A 526 13.17 16.28 -7.99
C GLU A 526 14.50 15.63 -7.56
N SER A 527 15.16 16.20 -6.57
CA SER A 527 16.46 15.75 -6.10
C SER A 527 16.39 15.28 -4.64
N VAL A 528 16.96 14.14 -4.37
CA VAL A 528 17.06 13.56 -3.03
C VAL A 528 18.53 13.39 -2.67
N ILE A 529 18.96 14.11 -1.63
CA ILE A 529 20.32 13.99 -1.09
C ILE A 529 20.23 13.24 0.24
N THR A 530 21.01 12.16 0.34
CA THR A 530 21.10 11.36 1.57
C THR A 530 22.51 11.44 2.14
N TYR A 531 22.59 11.72 3.44
CA TYR A 531 23.79 11.58 4.26
C TYR A 531 23.59 10.39 5.19
N ASN A 532 24.55 9.49 5.25
CA ASN A 532 24.50 8.28 6.06
C ASN A 532 25.79 8.10 6.84
N GLY A 533 25.68 7.70 8.11
CA GLY A 533 26.80 7.28 8.93
C GLY A 533 26.45 5.98 9.66
N GLY A 534 27.27 4.94 9.51
CA GLY A 534 27.01 3.64 10.07
C GLY A 534 28.20 3.03 10.78
N ILE A 535 27.92 2.18 11.76
CA ILE A 535 28.92 1.40 12.48
C ILE A 535 28.44 -0.05 12.52
N ASP A 536 29.32 -0.96 12.10
CA ASP A 536 29.11 -2.40 12.18
C ASP A 536 30.04 -3.00 13.26
N PHE A 537 29.49 -3.77 14.17
CA PHE A 537 30.23 -4.49 15.22
C PHE A 537 30.00 -5.99 15.12
N GLY A 538 31.07 -6.74 15.35
CA GLY A 538 31.03 -8.18 15.61
C GLY A 538 31.72 -8.48 16.93
N PHE A 539 31.00 -9.11 17.86
CA PHE A 539 31.53 -9.47 19.18
C PHE A 539 31.58 -10.98 19.38
N ILE A 540 32.44 -11.40 20.32
CA ILE A 540 32.53 -12.77 20.83
C ILE A 540 32.65 -13.81 19.67
N ARG A 541 33.63 -13.57 18.77
CA ARG A 541 33.91 -14.43 17.60
C ARG A 541 32.68 -14.59 16.67
N GLY A 542 31.94 -13.49 16.44
CA GLY A 542 30.76 -13.48 15.56
C GLY A 542 29.48 -14.06 16.22
N ARG A 543 29.41 -14.12 17.54
CA ARG A 543 28.17 -14.49 18.23
C ARG A 543 27.16 -13.34 18.30
N ILE A 544 27.64 -12.11 18.23
CA ILE A 544 26.80 -10.91 18.24
C ILE A 544 27.25 -10.03 17.08
N ASP A 545 26.35 -9.77 16.15
CA ASP A 545 26.51 -8.82 15.07
C ASP A 545 25.53 -7.65 15.29
N LEU A 546 26.04 -6.42 15.40
CA LEU A 546 25.28 -5.21 15.62
C LEU A 546 25.61 -4.19 14.55
N THR A 547 24.60 -3.69 13.85
CA THR A 547 24.72 -2.58 12.91
C THR A 547 23.85 -1.43 13.39
N VAL A 548 24.41 -0.22 13.38
CA VAL A 548 23.69 1.02 13.69
C VAL A 548 23.93 2.00 12.56
N ASP A 549 22.86 2.49 11.93
CA ASP A 549 22.89 3.48 10.86
C ASP A 549 22.11 4.73 11.27
N LEU A 550 22.72 5.89 11.07
CA LEU A 550 22.12 7.21 11.21
C LEU A 550 22.02 7.85 9.83
N TYR A 551 20.87 8.43 9.49
CA TYR A 551 20.70 9.06 8.21
C TYR A 551 19.93 10.37 8.26
N LYS A 552 20.24 11.25 7.29
CA LYS A 552 19.45 12.43 6.96
C LYS A 552 19.22 12.45 5.45
N LYS A 553 17.97 12.48 5.05
CA LYS A 553 17.51 12.50 3.66
C LYS A 553 16.77 13.80 3.41
N VAL A 554 17.24 14.61 2.45
CA VAL A 554 16.63 15.89 2.06
C VAL A 554 16.10 15.75 0.64
N THR A 555 14.78 15.83 0.47
CA THR A 555 14.11 15.89 -0.82
C THR A 555 13.87 17.34 -1.18
N SER A 556 14.40 17.82 -2.30
CA SER A 556 14.30 19.20 -2.77
C SER A 556 13.68 19.24 -4.17
N ASN A 557 13.12 20.38 -4.54
CA ASN A 557 12.47 20.57 -5.84
C ASN A 557 11.35 19.54 -6.07
N MET A 558 10.51 19.32 -5.06
CA MET A 558 9.44 18.34 -5.12
C MET A 558 8.49 18.64 -6.27
N LEU A 559 8.07 17.60 -7.00
CA LEU A 559 7.17 17.71 -8.14
C LEU A 559 5.73 17.76 -7.65
N LEU A 560 5.13 18.95 -7.66
CA LEU A 560 3.77 19.21 -7.20
C LEU A 560 3.02 20.07 -8.21
N PHE A 561 1.69 19.99 -8.20
CA PHE A 561 0.87 20.98 -8.87
C PHE A 561 1.10 22.34 -8.21
N SER A 562 1.43 23.33 -9.02
CA SER A 562 1.60 24.71 -8.54
C SER A 562 0.23 25.34 -8.32
N THR A 563 -0.03 25.84 -7.13
CA THR A 563 -1.27 26.60 -6.88
C THR A 563 -1.30 27.86 -7.75
N GLY A 564 -2.40 28.11 -8.42
CA GLY A 564 -2.62 29.30 -9.23
C GLY A 564 -3.89 30.04 -8.78
N PRO A 565 -4.06 31.31 -9.17
CA PRO A 565 -5.28 32.05 -8.87
C PRO A 565 -6.51 31.35 -9.48
N ALA A 566 -7.57 31.15 -8.70
CA ALA A 566 -8.83 30.57 -9.18
C ALA A 566 -9.44 31.36 -10.36
N LEU A 567 -9.13 32.66 -10.47
CA LEU A 567 -9.49 33.52 -11.59
C LEU A 567 -8.98 33.04 -12.98
N LEU A 568 -7.96 32.18 -12.98
CA LEU A 568 -7.46 31.53 -14.21
C LEU A 568 -8.23 30.24 -14.58
N GLY A 569 -9.26 29.89 -13.83
CA GLY A 569 -9.99 28.63 -14.01
C GLY A 569 -9.22 27.40 -13.55
N ILE A 570 -8.17 27.60 -12.71
CA ILE A 570 -7.40 26.51 -12.11
C ILE A 570 -8.16 26.01 -10.90
N GLY A 571 -8.43 24.70 -10.86
CA GLY A 571 -9.12 24.05 -9.76
C GLY A 571 -8.97 22.54 -9.76
N ASP A 572 -9.61 21.92 -8.78
CA ASP A 572 -9.59 20.48 -8.58
C ASP A 572 -10.79 19.76 -9.23
N ALA A 573 -11.84 20.52 -9.61
CA ALA A 573 -13.00 19.93 -10.27
C ALA A 573 -12.63 19.35 -11.64
N TRP A 574 -13.43 18.38 -12.08
CA TRP A 574 -13.15 17.60 -13.29
C TRP A 574 -12.99 18.45 -14.57
N ASN A 575 -13.72 19.57 -14.67
CA ASN A 575 -13.67 20.49 -15.80
C ASN A 575 -12.68 21.65 -15.62
N ASP A 576 -11.97 21.70 -14.49
CA ASP A 576 -11.07 22.80 -14.21
C ASP A 576 -9.76 22.65 -14.99
N LEU A 577 -9.17 23.78 -15.30
CA LEU A 577 -7.82 23.84 -15.85
C LEU A 577 -6.84 23.30 -14.80
N LYS A 578 -6.10 22.27 -15.12
CA LYS A 578 -5.10 21.72 -14.20
C LYS A 578 -3.90 22.65 -14.09
N ALA A 579 -3.51 22.93 -12.87
CA ALA A 579 -2.33 23.73 -12.56
C ALA A 579 -1.06 23.12 -13.18
N PRO A 580 -0.07 23.95 -13.59
CA PRO A 580 1.20 23.43 -14.06
C PRO A 580 1.91 22.68 -12.93
N ILE A 581 2.62 21.62 -13.28
CA ILE A 581 3.53 20.97 -12.34
C ILE A 581 4.77 21.84 -12.19
N GLY A 582 5.20 22.07 -10.95
CA GLY A 582 6.39 22.83 -10.61
C GLY A 582 7.35 22.05 -9.74
N ASN A 583 8.61 22.49 -9.75
CA ASN A 583 9.63 22.02 -8.81
C ASN A 583 9.57 22.86 -7.53
N VAL A 584 8.63 22.53 -6.63
CA VAL A 584 8.29 23.35 -5.46
C VAL A 584 8.32 22.49 -4.18
N GLY A 585 8.85 23.06 -3.10
CA GLY A 585 8.86 22.38 -1.82
C GLY A 585 10.15 21.61 -1.51
N GLN A 586 10.29 21.34 -0.21
CA GLN A 586 11.39 20.58 0.37
C GLN A 586 10.90 19.81 1.59
N MET A 587 11.43 18.62 1.78
CA MET A 587 11.09 17.72 2.90
C MET A 587 12.35 17.06 3.43
N THR A 588 12.47 16.95 4.74
CA THR A 588 13.59 16.29 5.42
C THR A 588 13.11 15.08 6.21
N ASN A 589 13.82 13.96 6.05
CA ASN A 589 13.68 12.77 6.89
C ASN A 589 14.99 12.52 7.62
N THR A 590 14.92 12.31 8.93
CA THR A 590 16.06 11.91 9.76
C THR A 590 15.71 10.66 10.53
N GLY A 591 16.64 9.73 10.67
CA GLY A 591 16.32 8.48 11.36
C GLY A 591 17.54 7.69 11.81
N ILE A 592 17.22 6.62 12.56
CA ILE A 592 18.15 5.62 13.06
C ILE A 592 17.61 4.24 12.79
N ASP A 593 18.44 3.38 12.22
CA ASP A 593 18.17 1.96 12.03
C ASP A 593 19.16 1.13 12.85
N ILE A 594 18.66 0.12 13.57
CA ILE A 594 19.49 -0.81 14.36
C ILE A 594 19.15 -2.23 13.92
N SER A 595 20.17 -3.03 13.65
CA SER A 595 20.05 -4.47 13.39
C SER A 595 20.99 -5.23 14.33
N LEU A 596 20.40 -6.16 15.09
CA LEU A 596 21.13 -7.01 16.05
C LEU A 596 20.86 -8.48 15.75
N VAL A 597 21.91 -9.23 15.46
CA VAL A 597 21.81 -10.69 15.33
C VAL A 597 22.67 -11.35 16.42
N THR A 598 22.07 -12.23 17.22
CA THR A 598 22.78 -12.96 18.27
C THR A 598 22.64 -14.45 18.05
N ARG A 599 23.77 -15.16 18.09
CA ARG A 599 23.84 -16.62 18.08
C ARG A 599 23.96 -17.09 19.54
N ASN A 600 22.80 -17.20 20.20
CA ASN A 600 22.72 -17.43 21.64
C ASN A 600 23.33 -18.79 22.03
N ILE A 601 22.94 -19.82 21.27
CA ILE A 601 23.48 -21.19 21.43
C ILE A 601 23.82 -21.74 20.05
N SER A 602 25.01 -22.31 19.92
CA SER A 602 25.46 -22.96 18.67
C SER A 602 26.15 -24.28 19.04
N LYS A 603 25.33 -25.34 19.16
CA LYS A 603 25.78 -26.74 19.42
C LYS A 603 25.33 -27.62 18.24
N PRO A 604 25.97 -28.78 18.00
CA PRO A 604 25.60 -29.65 16.88
C PRO A 604 24.13 -30.05 16.87
N ASP A 605 23.56 -30.36 18.01
CA ASP A 605 22.17 -30.81 18.17
C ASP A 605 21.18 -29.68 18.47
N PHE A 606 21.67 -28.51 18.91
CA PHE A 606 20.80 -27.41 19.30
C PHE A 606 21.42 -26.06 18.92
N SER A 607 20.66 -25.25 18.15
CA SER A 607 21.02 -23.86 17.86
C SER A 607 19.84 -22.93 18.19
N TRP A 608 20.17 -21.74 18.70
CA TRP A 608 19.24 -20.65 18.93
C TRP A 608 19.86 -19.35 18.47
N THR A 609 19.17 -18.72 17.53
CA THR A 609 19.55 -17.40 16.95
C THR A 609 18.41 -16.41 17.16
N THR A 610 18.73 -15.20 17.58
CA THR A 610 17.79 -14.09 17.68
C THR A 610 18.20 -12.99 16.70
N SER A 611 17.25 -12.49 15.92
CA SER A 611 17.42 -11.30 15.07
C SER A 611 16.45 -10.23 15.53
N PHE A 612 16.95 -9.03 15.81
CA PHE A 612 16.16 -7.88 16.22
C PHE A 612 16.47 -6.72 15.28
N ILE A 613 15.43 -6.08 14.77
CA ILE A 613 15.51 -4.86 13.97
C ILE A 613 14.69 -3.78 14.65
N PHE A 614 15.18 -2.55 14.58
CA PHE A 614 14.53 -1.36 15.13
C PHE A 614 14.75 -0.20 14.16
N SER A 615 13.70 0.58 13.93
CA SER A 615 13.77 1.78 13.09
C SER A 615 12.95 2.91 13.71
N HIS A 616 13.56 4.08 13.79
CA HIS A 616 12.90 5.34 14.14
C HIS A 616 13.20 6.37 13.07
N TYR A 617 12.20 7.13 12.64
CA TYR A 617 12.42 8.27 11.75
C TYR A 617 11.46 9.41 12.05
N LYS A 618 11.91 10.62 11.75
CA LYS A 618 11.12 11.85 11.79
C LYS A 618 11.04 12.44 10.40
N ASN A 619 9.83 12.73 9.94
CA ASN A 619 9.55 13.41 8.69
C ASN A 619 9.12 14.84 8.97
N VAL A 620 9.65 15.82 8.21
CA VAL A 620 9.26 17.23 8.30
C VAL A 620 9.17 17.81 6.89
N LEU A 621 8.06 18.45 6.58
CA LEU A 621 7.92 19.29 5.41
C LEU A 621 8.59 20.64 5.72
N ASP A 622 9.70 20.96 5.06
CA ASP A 622 10.47 22.17 5.36
C ASP A 622 9.86 23.43 4.74
N LYS A 623 9.39 23.31 3.49
CA LYS A 623 8.78 24.43 2.75
C LYS A 623 7.91 23.95 1.60
N LEU A 624 6.95 24.79 1.21
CA LEU A 624 6.16 24.70 -0.02
C LEU A 624 6.37 25.98 -0.87
N ILE A 625 5.52 26.17 -1.89
CA ILE A 625 5.61 27.31 -2.81
C ILE A 625 5.47 28.66 -2.10
N ASN A 626 4.61 28.71 -1.09
CA ASN A 626 4.42 29.85 -0.19
C ASN A 626 3.96 29.34 1.20
N GLU A 627 3.90 30.24 2.18
CA GLU A 627 3.53 29.91 3.57
C GLU A 627 2.06 29.51 3.75
N SER A 628 1.18 29.92 2.85
CA SER A 628 -0.24 29.57 2.89
C SER A 628 -0.57 28.29 2.10
N SER A 629 0.42 27.67 1.46
CA SER A 629 0.21 26.40 0.74
C SER A 629 0.15 25.24 1.70
N SER A 630 -0.71 24.28 1.41
CA SER A 630 -0.84 23.01 2.13
C SER A 630 -0.90 21.82 1.18
N ILE A 631 -0.72 20.65 1.73
CA ILE A 631 -0.98 19.36 1.06
C ILE A 631 -2.06 18.66 1.87
N ASP A 632 -3.25 18.63 1.30
CA ASP A 632 -4.46 18.18 1.97
C ASP A 632 -4.82 16.75 1.56
N GLY A 633 -5.32 15.97 2.50
CA GLY A 633 -5.96 14.69 2.29
C GLY A 633 -7.44 14.77 2.66
N LYS A 634 -8.29 14.49 1.70
CA LYS A 634 -9.74 14.52 1.85
C LYS A 634 -10.34 13.15 1.62
N LEU A 635 -11.46 12.88 2.25
CA LEU A 635 -12.16 11.62 2.24
C LEU A 635 -13.62 11.81 1.86
N TYR A 636 -14.26 10.76 1.34
CA TYR A 636 -15.67 10.71 0.99
C TYR A 636 -16.10 11.82 0.04
N TYR A 637 -15.74 11.63 -1.25
CA TYR A 637 -16.01 12.60 -2.33
C TYR A 637 -15.50 14.02 -2.01
N ASP A 638 -14.31 14.10 -1.40
CA ASP A 638 -13.66 15.36 -0.98
C ASP A 638 -14.45 16.24 0.01
N ASN A 639 -15.44 15.65 0.69
CA ASN A 639 -16.28 16.40 1.64
C ASN A 639 -15.62 16.62 3.01
N TYR A 640 -14.71 15.71 3.42
CA TYR A 640 -14.09 15.77 4.74
C TYR A 640 -12.57 15.92 4.63
N LEU A 641 -12.06 17.04 5.09
CA LEU A 641 -10.63 17.27 5.26
C LEU A 641 -10.14 16.51 6.50
N ILE A 642 -9.31 15.49 6.30
CA ILE A 642 -8.80 14.62 7.38
C ILE A 642 -7.36 14.97 7.72
N THR A 643 -6.54 15.30 6.71
CA THR A 643 -5.13 15.64 6.93
C THR A 643 -4.79 16.98 6.29
N HIS A 644 -3.91 17.72 6.98
CA HIS A 644 -3.46 19.03 6.54
C HIS A 644 -1.96 19.14 6.79
N THR A 645 -1.16 19.13 5.73
CA THR A 645 0.29 19.15 5.84
C THR A 645 0.82 20.53 5.45
N VAL A 646 1.41 21.22 6.40
CA VAL A 646 2.06 22.51 6.20
C VAL A 646 3.53 22.48 6.63
N PRO A 647 4.38 23.45 6.23
CA PRO A 647 5.75 23.53 6.70
C PRO A 647 5.89 23.43 8.22
N GLY A 648 6.85 22.64 8.68
CA GLY A 648 7.09 22.34 10.11
C GLY A 648 6.46 21.03 10.61
N TYR A 649 5.53 20.45 9.88
CA TYR A 649 4.82 19.21 10.24
C TYR A 649 5.17 18.04 9.31
N SER A 650 4.79 16.84 9.72
CA SER A 650 4.94 15.63 8.90
C SER A 650 3.82 15.51 7.87
N VAL A 651 4.11 14.78 6.79
CA VAL A 651 3.08 14.47 5.78
C VAL A 651 1.98 13.61 6.38
N GLY A 652 0.72 13.93 6.06
CA GLY A 652 -0.44 13.16 6.50
C GLY A 652 -0.85 13.43 7.95
N THR A 653 -0.37 14.50 8.59
CA THR A 653 -0.78 14.87 9.95
C THR A 653 -2.28 15.17 10.00
N PHE A 654 -2.98 14.57 10.96
CA PHE A 654 -4.42 14.69 11.12
C PHE A 654 -4.84 16.11 11.54
N TRP A 655 -5.95 16.56 10.98
CA TRP A 655 -6.47 17.90 11.12
C TRP A 655 -7.92 17.90 11.58
N GLY A 656 -8.23 18.64 12.63
CA GLY A 656 -9.57 18.66 13.20
C GLY A 656 -9.67 19.56 14.42
N LEU A 657 -10.82 19.51 15.06
CA LEU A 657 -11.09 20.19 16.30
C LEU A 657 -10.57 19.41 17.51
N VAL A 658 -10.23 20.12 18.57
CA VAL A 658 -9.87 19.53 19.86
C VAL A 658 -11.06 19.57 20.79
N THR A 659 -11.46 18.41 21.30
CA THR A 659 -12.60 18.32 22.23
C THR A 659 -12.24 18.77 23.66
N ASP A 660 -13.24 19.29 24.36
CA ASP A 660 -13.19 19.70 25.79
C ASP A 660 -14.30 19.00 26.58
N GLY A 661 -14.62 17.76 26.20
CA GLY A 661 -15.69 16.96 26.77
C GLY A 661 -17.08 17.25 26.18
N LEU A 662 -18.13 17.03 26.98
CA LEU A 662 -19.52 17.31 26.65
C LEU A 662 -20.05 18.47 27.49
N PHE A 663 -21.05 19.18 26.98
CA PHE A 663 -21.84 20.10 27.79
C PHE A 663 -22.68 19.30 28.78
N ARG A 664 -22.33 19.32 30.08
CA ARG A 664 -23.02 18.53 31.10
C ARG A 664 -23.94 19.33 32.00
N THR A 665 -23.69 20.64 32.08
CA THR A 665 -24.45 21.57 32.95
C THR A 665 -24.83 22.84 32.21
N GLU A 666 -25.86 23.52 32.66
CA GLU A 666 -26.23 24.84 32.15
C GLU A 666 -25.11 25.88 32.33
N ALA A 667 -24.26 25.68 33.34
CA ALA A 667 -23.08 26.53 33.55
C ALA A 667 -22.04 26.31 32.46
N ASP A 668 -21.91 25.08 31.95
CA ASP A 668 -21.00 24.79 30.78
C ASP A 668 -21.49 25.55 29.55
N LEU A 669 -22.80 25.49 29.27
CA LEU A 669 -23.43 26.21 28.14
C LEU A 669 -23.26 27.73 28.28
N ALA A 670 -23.50 28.27 29.49
CA ALA A 670 -23.41 29.70 29.74
C ALA A 670 -21.97 30.25 29.67
N SER A 671 -20.98 29.43 29.99
CA SER A 671 -19.55 29.78 29.96
C SER A 671 -18.85 29.50 28.65
N SER A 672 -19.50 28.81 27.70
CA SER A 672 -18.92 28.43 26.42
C SER A 672 -19.11 29.49 25.34
N TYR A 673 -18.22 29.49 24.39
CA TYR A 673 -18.34 30.30 23.19
C TYR A 673 -19.29 29.66 22.18
N PRO A 674 -19.92 30.47 21.28
CA PRO A 674 -20.74 29.93 20.19
C PRO A 674 -19.96 28.97 19.32
N GLN A 675 -20.53 27.79 19.06
CA GLN A 675 -19.94 26.77 18.16
C GLN A 675 -20.63 26.79 16.80
N PHE A 676 -19.87 27.00 15.72
CA PHE A 676 -20.34 26.98 14.32
C PHE A 676 -21.50 27.98 14.03
N GLY A 677 -21.62 29.03 14.80
CA GLY A 677 -22.72 29.98 14.70
C GLY A 677 -24.09 29.45 15.13
N LEU A 678 -24.12 28.29 15.80
CA LEU A 678 -25.33 27.66 16.31
C LEU A 678 -25.81 28.37 17.60
N ALA A 679 -27.11 28.49 17.78
CA ALA A 679 -27.71 29.04 18.98
C ALA A 679 -27.69 28.02 20.14
N VAL A 680 -27.77 28.52 21.39
CA VAL A 680 -27.95 27.64 22.54
C VAL A 680 -29.44 27.26 22.63
N SER A 681 -29.75 26.07 22.09
CA SER A 681 -31.11 25.51 22.08
C SER A 681 -31.07 23.99 21.97
N GLN A 682 -32.14 23.30 22.34
CA GLN A 682 -32.24 21.83 22.24
C GLN A 682 -32.04 21.31 20.79
N ASN A 683 -32.36 22.12 19.77
CA ASN A 683 -32.24 21.75 18.38
C ASN A 683 -30.86 22.02 17.78
N GLU A 684 -30.02 22.79 18.47
CA GLU A 684 -28.72 23.21 17.99
C GLU A 684 -27.61 22.82 19.01
N THR A 685 -27.07 23.75 19.80
CA THR A 685 -26.11 23.46 20.86
C THR A 685 -26.79 23.30 22.21
N TRP A 686 -26.68 22.12 22.81
CA TRP A 686 -27.36 21.80 24.06
C TRP A 686 -26.57 20.87 24.97
N LEU A 687 -27.12 20.56 26.15
CA LEU A 687 -26.58 19.55 27.06
C LEU A 687 -26.41 18.20 26.35
N GLY A 688 -25.26 17.57 26.55
CA GLY A 688 -24.89 16.31 25.91
C GLY A 688 -24.18 16.48 24.57
N ASP A 689 -24.08 17.69 24.01
CA ASP A 689 -23.31 17.92 22.80
C ASP A 689 -21.79 18.00 23.08
N VAL A 690 -21.00 17.75 22.08
CA VAL A 690 -19.54 17.90 22.17
C VAL A 690 -19.17 19.36 22.30
N ARG A 691 -18.33 19.65 23.28
CA ARG A 691 -17.71 20.95 23.50
C ARG A 691 -16.31 20.95 22.91
N PHE A 692 -15.94 22.01 22.19
CA PHE A 692 -14.63 22.18 21.56
C PHE A 692 -13.84 23.32 22.22
N LYS A 693 -12.52 23.29 22.07
CA LYS A 693 -11.60 24.32 22.55
C LYS A 693 -11.49 25.44 21.53
N ASP A 694 -11.55 26.69 22.02
CA ASP A 694 -11.16 27.89 21.26
C ASP A 694 -9.63 27.95 21.20
N ILE A 695 -9.05 27.51 20.07
CA ILE A 695 -7.61 27.43 19.90
C ILE A 695 -7.00 28.79 19.57
N ASN A 696 -7.67 29.56 18.76
CA ASN A 696 -7.18 30.89 18.31
C ASN A 696 -7.54 32.02 19.30
N LYS A 697 -8.40 31.76 20.32
CA LYS A 697 -8.83 32.65 21.38
C LYS A 697 -9.63 33.86 20.88
N ASP A 698 -10.42 33.69 19.84
CA ASP A 698 -11.29 34.75 19.30
C ASP A 698 -12.71 34.71 19.86
N GLN A 699 -13.00 33.78 20.80
CA GLN A 699 -14.28 33.60 21.50
C GLN A 699 -15.39 33.03 20.59
N VAL A 700 -15.03 32.40 19.52
CA VAL A 700 -15.94 31.69 18.62
C VAL A 700 -15.30 30.34 18.25
N ILE A 701 -16.07 29.25 18.19
CA ILE A 701 -15.59 27.96 17.71
C ILE A 701 -16.03 27.82 16.26
N ASP A 702 -15.05 27.87 15.34
CA ASP A 702 -15.31 27.74 13.91
C ASP A 702 -14.15 27.03 13.19
N SER A 703 -14.07 27.16 11.87
CA SER A 703 -13.01 26.55 11.06
C SER A 703 -11.60 27.06 11.36
N LYS A 704 -11.46 28.17 12.11
CA LYS A 704 -10.15 28.72 12.51
C LYS A 704 -9.59 28.04 13.76
N ASP A 705 -10.40 27.22 14.46
CA ASP A 705 -9.99 26.40 15.61
C ASP A 705 -9.50 25.01 15.20
N LEU A 706 -9.55 24.70 13.90
CA LEU A 706 -8.96 23.49 13.39
C LEU A 706 -7.45 23.51 13.64
N THR A 707 -6.92 22.39 14.12
CA THR A 707 -5.51 22.25 14.47
C THR A 707 -5.03 20.83 14.24
N PHE A 708 -3.76 20.59 14.51
CA PHE A 708 -3.16 19.26 14.43
C PHE A 708 -3.61 18.41 15.61
N ILE A 709 -4.28 17.29 15.31
CA ILE A 709 -4.90 16.40 16.30
C ILE A 709 -4.25 15.02 16.37
N GLY A 710 -3.24 14.74 15.54
CA GLY A 710 -2.53 13.48 15.57
C GLY A 710 -1.59 13.27 14.39
N SER A 711 -0.79 12.21 14.43
CA SER A 711 0.20 11.86 13.41
C SER A 711 0.16 10.38 13.06
N PRO A 712 0.16 10.03 11.75
CA PRO A 712 0.20 8.63 11.31
C PRO A 712 1.61 8.01 11.42
N ILE A 713 2.64 8.81 11.71
CA ILE A 713 4.03 8.34 11.71
C ILE A 713 4.36 7.75 13.08
N PRO A 714 4.84 6.50 13.14
CA PRO A 714 5.21 5.88 14.40
C PRO A 714 6.48 6.48 14.99
N ASP A 715 6.57 6.50 16.32
CA ASP A 715 7.81 6.80 17.02
C ASP A 715 8.89 5.78 16.68
N PHE A 716 8.51 4.49 16.62
CA PHE A 716 9.41 3.44 16.16
C PHE A 716 8.65 2.21 15.67
N THR A 717 9.35 1.43 14.84
CA THR A 717 8.93 0.08 14.45
C THR A 717 10.00 -0.93 14.85
N PHE A 718 9.58 -2.16 15.12
CA PHE A 718 10.52 -3.23 15.48
C PHE A 718 10.08 -4.58 14.91
N GLY A 719 11.07 -5.44 14.72
CA GLY A 719 10.89 -6.84 14.39
C GLY A 719 11.81 -7.73 15.22
N LEU A 720 11.28 -8.83 15.74
CA LEU A 720 12.04 -9.79 16.55
C LEU A 720 11.80 -11.21 16.04
N THR A 721 12.83 -11.84 15.52
CA THR A 721 12.79 -13.24 15.10
C THR A 721 13.62 -14.11 16.03
N ASN A 722 13.05 -15.16 16.56
CA ASN A 722 13.76 -16.23 17.27
C ASN A 722 13.68 -17.51 16.44
N SER A 723 14.85 -18.09 16.13
CA SER A 723 14.97 -19.32 15.38
C SER A 723 15.66 -20.38 16.25
N PHE A 724 15.00 -21.49 16.45
CA PHE A 724 15.48 -22.64 17.21
C PHE A 724 15.61 -23.83 16.28
N ARG A 725 16.67 -24.61 16.42
CA ARG A 725 16.82 -25.90 15.78
C ARG A 725 17.29 -26.94 16.81
N TYR A 726 16.52 -27.98 16.96
CA TYR A 726 16.88 -29.15 17.75
C TYR A 726 16.87 -30.40 16.87
N ARG A 727 18.08 -30.91 16.52
CA ARG A 727 18.24 -32.03 15.58
C ARG A 727 17.46 -31.77 14.27
N ASN A 728 16.38 -32.54 14.07
CA ASN A 728 15.53 -32.47 12.85
C ASN A 728 14.32 -31.55 12.98
N ILE A 729 14.13 -30.93 14.14
CA ILE A 729 13.03 -29.99 14.40
C ILE A 729 13.56 -28.56 14.29
N ASP A 730 12.85 -27.70 13.57
CA ASP A 730 13.07 -26.26 13.51
C ASP A 730 11.81 -25.49 13.97
N LEU A 731 12.01 -24.45 14.77
CA LEU A 731 10.95 -23.55 15.22
C LEU A 731 11.39 -22.10 14.94
N SER A 732 10.56 -21.35 14.27
CA SER A 732 10.75 -19.91 14.05
C SER A 732 9.57 -19.14 14.60
N ILE A 733 9.84 -18.08 15.36
CA ILE A 733 8.83 -17.18 15.92
C ILE A 733 9.20 -15.77 15.51
N PHE A 734 8.31 -15.08 14.80
CA PHE A 734 8.48 -13.69 14.37
C PHE A 734 7.41 -12.80 14.99
N LEU A 735 7.87 -11.77 15.70
CA LEU A 735 7.06 -10.70 16.27
C LEU A 735 7.39 -9.42 15.54
N GLN A 736 6.37 -8.61 15.25
CA GLN A 736 6.56 -7.26 14.74
C GLN A 736 5.66 -6.28 15.48
N GLY A 737 6.03 -5.01 15.46
CA GLY A 737 5.20 -3.97 16.06
C GLY A 737 5.57 -2.57 15.57
N SER A 738 4.62 -1.67 15.81
CA SER A 738 4.70 -0.24 15.60
C SER A 738 4.21 0.45 16.85
N TYR A 739 4.89 1.49 17.29
CA TYR A 739 4.54 2.24 18.49
C TYR A 739 4.50 3.73 18.20
N GLY A 740 3.50 4.43 18.76
CA GLY A 740 3.33 5.87 18.69
C GLY A 740 2.64 6.39 17.42
N ALA A 741 2.31 5.51 16.48
CA ALA A 741 1.46 5.90 15.35
C ALA A 741 0.01 6.08 15.81
N GLU A 742 -0.67 7.08 15.29
CA GLU A 742 -2.10 7.27 15.49
C GLU A 742 -2.87 6.91 14.23
N ILE A 743 -4.14 6.54 14.41
CA ILE A 743 -5.07 6.16 13.33
C ILE A 743 -6.28 7.08 13.42
N PHE A 744 -6.63 7.71 12.30
CA PHE A 744 -7.92 8.36 12.16
C PHE A 744 -8.98 7.30 11.81
N ASN A 745 -9.78 6.91 12.80
CA ASN A 745 -10.81 5.89 12.67
C ASN A 745 -12.11 6.48 12.09
N PHE A 746 -12.21 6.51 10.76
CA PHE A 746 -13.40 7.03 10.09
C PHE A 746 -14.59 6.07 10.19
N MET A 747 -14.35 4.76 10.44
CA MET A 747 -15.43 3.83 10.78
C MET A 747 -16.07 4.16 12.11
N LYS A 748 -15.27 4.53 13.12
CA LYS A 748 -15.77 5.01 14.41
C LYS A 748 -16.60 6.28 14.27
N TRP A 749 -16.12 7.24 13.45
CA TRP A 749 -16.90 8.42 13.14
C TRP A 749 -18.28 8.05 12.59
N GLN A 750 -18.34 7.12 11.66
CA GLN A 750 -19.57 6.65 11.05
C GLN A 750 -20.49 5.94 12.05
N LEU A 751 -19.93 5.14 12.95
CA LEU A 751 -20.67 4.31 13.91
C LEU A 751 -21.06 5.04 15.20
N GLU A 752 -20.47 6.20 15.49
CA GLU A 752 -20.66 6.93 16.75
C GLU A 752 -21.04 8.41 16.57
N ARG A 753 -21.33 8.85 15.33
CA ARG A 753 -21.66 10.27 15.08
C ARG A 753 -23.04 10.70 15.56
N MET A 754 -23.90 9.76 15.95
CA MET A 754 -25.18 9.99 16.61
C MET A 754 -26.15 10.90 15.86
N ASN A 755 -26.23 10.76 14.53
CA ASN A 755 -27.07 11.59 13.69
C ASN A 755 -28.03 10.82 12.78
N ASN A 756 -28.06 9.49 12.88
CA ASN A 756 -28.96 8.63 12.11
C ASN A 756 -29.43 7.45 12.95
N VAL A 757 -30.74 7.38 13.22
CA VAL A 757 -31.36 6.34 14.05
C VAL A 757 -31.69 5.06 13.25
N TYR A 758 -31.55 5.10 11.94
CA TYR A 758 -31.95 3.99 11.07
C TYR A 758 -30.80 3.10 10.64
N TYR A 759 -29.54 3.57 10.80
CA TYR A 759 -28.34 2.75 10.58
C TYR A 759 -27.91 2.09 11.87
N ASN A 760 -27.37 0.88 11.76
CA ASN A 760 -26.72 0.25 12.90
C ASN A 760 -25.52 1.07 13.37
N GLN A 761 -25.16 0.95 14.61
CA GLN A 761 -24.10 1.71 15.24
C GLN A 761 -23.29 0.82 16.19
N SER A 762 -22.17 1.35 16.68
CA SER A 762 -21.39 0.71 17.73
C SER A 762 -22.24 0.51 19.00
N THR A 763 -22.03 -0.60 19.69
CA THR A 763 -22.64 -0.81 21.04
C THR A 763 -22.26 0.28 22.03
N ALA A 764 -21.15 0.98 21.82
CA ALA A 764 -20.72 2.11 22.65
C ALA A 764 -21.76 3.23 22.72
N VAL A 765 -22.64 3.40 21.71
CA VAL A 765 -23.66 4.43 21.70
C VAL A 765 -24.77 4.21 22.75
N MET A 766 -24.82 3.04 23.36
CA MET A 766 -25.71 2.79 24.52
C MET A 766 -25.28 3.59 25.75
N ASP A 767 -24.00 3.97 25.84
CA ASP A 767 -23.49 4.87 26.88
C ASP A 767 -23.45 6.34 26.42
N ARG A 768 -24.45 6.77 25.66
CA ARG A 768 -24.62 8.15 25.25
C ARG A 768 -25.23 9.02 26.36
N TYR A 769 -25.00 10.32 26.27
CA TYR A 769 -25.70 11.28 27.15
C TYR A 769 -27.20 11.23 26.92
N THR A 770 -27.97 11.10 28.00
CA THR A 770 -29.43 11.22 28.05
C THR A 770 -29.80 11.95 29.30
N GLU A 771 -31.09 12.36 29.44
CA GLU A 771 -31.57 12.94 30.68
C GLU A 771 -31.46 12.01 31.91
N THR A 772 -31.45 10.70 31.65
CA THR A 772 -31.28 9.65 32.68
C THR A 772 -29.85 9.16 32.82
N ASN A 773 -28.97 9.43 31.84
CA ASN A 773 -27.54 9.10 31.86
C ASN A 773 -26.69 10.34 31.54
N LYS A 774 -26.62 11.29 32.51
CA LYS A 774 -25.88 12.54 32.34
C LYS A 774 -24.37 12.36 32.34
N ASP A 775 -23.88 11.22 32.80
CA ASP A 775 -22.45 10.85 32.81
C ASP A 775 -22.03 10.04 31.60
N GLY A 776 -22.91 9.80 30.64
CA GLY A 776 -22.64 9.05 29.40
C GLY A 776 -21.35 9.52 28.71
N ALA A 777 -20.57 8.58 28.22
CA ALA A 777 -19.25 8.86 27.59
C ALA A 777 -19.40 9.48 26.18
N LEU A 778 -20.50 9.18 25.49
CA LEU A 778 -20.76 9.66 24.14
C LEU A 778 -21.79 10.80 24.13
N PRO A 779 -21.81 11.65 23.09
CA PRO A 779 -22.74 12.75 22.98
C PRO A 779 -24.22 12.27 22.90
N ARG A 780 -25.15 13.20 23.08
CA ARG A 780 -26.55 12.94 22.80
C ARG A 780 -26.80 12.70 21.31
N PHE A 781 -27.89 12.04 21.00
CA PHE A 781 -28.37 11.93 19.61
C PHE A 781 -28.90 13.27 19.08
N THR A 782 -28.59 13.62 17.81
CA THR A 782 -29.15 14.78 17.13
C THR A 782 -28.99 14.70 15.61
N TYR A 783 -30.07 15.01 14.89
CA TYR A 783 -30.06 14.93 13.41
C TYR A 783 -29.29 16.05 12.71
N SER A 784 -29.28 17.23 13.25
CA SER A 784 -28.87 18.44 12.53
C SER A 784 -27.66 19.16 13.14
N ASN A 785 -27.14 18.66 14.26
CA ASN A 785 -26.09 19.33 14.98
C ASN A 785 -24.72 18.96 14.42
N THR A 786 -23.97 19.98 13.98
CA THR A 786 -22.59 19.81 13.51
C THR A 786 -21.60 19.53 14.65
N ASN A 787 -21.92 19.88 15.90
CA ASN A 787 -21.04 19.67 17.06
C ASN A 787 -20.65 18.19 17.20
N ASN A 788 -21.62 17.28 17.16
CA ASN A 788 -21.40 15.85 17.40
C ASN A 788 -20.78 15.12 16.19
N THR A 789 -20.83 15.73 15.00
CA THR A 789 -20.34 15.13 13.75
C THR A 789 -19.04 15.73 13.21
N ALA A 790 -18.55 16.80 13.84
CA ALA A 790 -17.35 17.50 13.40
C ALA A 790 -16.11 16.60 13.50
N MET A 791 -15.22 16.70 12.51
CA MET A 791 -13.94 16.00 12.52
C MET A 791 -13.10 16.50 13.68
N SER A 792 -12.69 15.60 14.56
CA SER A 792 -12.04 15.95 15.83
C SER A 792 -11.16 14.81 16.35
N ASP A 793 -10.43 15.11 17.41
CA ASP A 793 -9.58 14.16 18.14
C ASP A 793 -10.34 12.95 18.73
N ARG A 794 -11.68 12.99 18.84
CA ARG A 794 -12.52 11.85 19.25
C ARG A 794 -12.32 10.61 18.36
N TYR A 795 -11.93 10.80 17.12
CA TYR A 795 -11.81 9.76 16.12
C TYR A 795 -10.34 9.39 15.84
N VAL A 796 -9.40 10.02 16.57
CA VAL A 796 -7.98 9.67 16.53
C VAL A 796 -7.71 8.69 17.66
N GLU A 797 -7.17 7.52 17.29
CA GLU A 797 -6.88 6.43 18.23
C GLU A 797 -5.40 6.05 18.21
N ASP A 798 -4.93 5.51 19.36
CA ASP A 798 -3.60 4.91 19.46
C ASP A 798 -3.51 3.67 18.57
N GLY A 799 -2.77 3.79 17.46
CA GLY A 799 -2.50 2.73 16.50
C GLY A 799 -1.32 1.82 16.87
N SER A 800 -0.79 1.97 18.08
CA SER A 800 0.32 1.12 18.54
C SER A 800 -0.09 -0.34 18.62
N TYR A 801 0.78 -1.23 18.14
CA TYR A 801 0.53 -2.67 18.21
C TYR A 801 1.81 -3.49 18.30
N MET A 802 1.66 -4.71 18.82
CA MET A 802 2.60 -5.81 18.69
C MET A 802 1.86 -7.06 18.19
N ARG A 803 2.36 -7.65 17.12
CA ARG A 803 1.74 -8.84 16.51
C ARG A 803 2.65 -10.03 16.56
N VAL A 804 2.09 -11.20 16.94
CA VAL A 804 2.69 -12.50 16.70
C VAL A 804 2.45 -12.83 15.22
N GLN A 805 3.41 -12.38 14.38
CA GLN A 805 3.24 -12.37 12.94
C GLN A 805 3.34 -13.75 12.30
N ASN A 806 4.29 -14.56 12.78
CA ASN A 806 4.51 -15.88 12.22
C ASN A 806 5.09 -16.83 13.27
N ILE A 807 4.53 -18.03 13.38
CA ILE A 807 5.11 -19.16 14.11
C ILE A 807 5.17 -20.35 13.16
N THR A 808 6.35 -20.85 12.87
CA THR A 808 6.55 -22.01 12.00
C THR A 808 7.29 -23.11 12.76
N LEU A 809 6.71 -24.29 12.81
CA LEU A 809 7.32 -25.52 13.33
C LEU A 809 7.55 -26.48 12.16
N GLY A 810 8.81 -26.85 11.93
CA GLY A 810 9.21 -27.80 10.90
C GLY A 810 9.84 -29.07 11.44
N TYR A 811 9.63 -30.17 10.74
CA TYR A 811 10.27 -31.45 11.00
C TYR A 811 10.86 -32.05 9.74
N ARG A 812 12.16 -32.30 9.73
CA ARG A 812 12.87 -32.96 8.62
C ARG A 812 12.96 -34.44 8.91
N LEU A 813 12.48 -35.25 7.99
CA LEU A 813 12.55 -36.69 8.14
C LEU A 813 14.02 -37.18 8.09
N PRO A 814 14.39 -38.12 8.94
CA PRO A 814 15.75 -38.66 8.94
C PRO A 814 16.11 -39.39 7.64
N LYS A 815 17.36 -39.28 7.22
CA LYS A 815 17.86 -39.85 5.94
C LYS A 815 17.57 -41.34 5.78
N HIS A 816 17.61 -42.15 6.84
CA HIS A 816 17.33 -43.61 6.78
C HIS A 816 15.88 -43.93 6.40
N VAL A 817 14.95 -42.99 6.57
CA VAL A 817 13.54 -43.11 6.14
C VAL A 817 13.39 -42.71 4.67
N ILE A 818 13.91 -41.53 4.31
CA ILE A 818 13.70 -40.93 2.97
C ILE A 818 14.52 -41.61 1.87
N ASN A 819 15.68 -42.19 2.18
CA ASN A 819 16.48 -42.90 1.20
C ASN A 819 15.78 -44.15 0.63
N ARG A 820 14.78 -44.69 1.33
CA ARG A 820 13.98 -45.83 0.84
C ARG A 820 13.08 -45.48 -0.33
N VAL A 821 12.77 -44.19 -0.48
CA VAL A 821 11.89 -43.62 -1.53
C VAL A 821 12.65 -42.70 -2.48
N ASN A 822 14.00 -42.81 -2.51
CA ASN A 822 14.90 -42.00 -3.37
C ASN A 822 14.73 -40.47 -3.20
N MET A 823 14.44 -40.01 -1.99
CA MET A 823 14.37 -38.60 -1.65
C MET A 823 15.64 -38.13 -0.95
N ASN A 824 16.12 -36.94 -1.30
CA ASN A 824 17.24 -36.29 -0.65
C ASN A 824 16.84 -35.53 0.62
N ASN A 825 15.65 -34.92 0.61
CA ASN A 825 15.10 -34.17 1.72
C ASN A 825 13.56 -34.26 1.72
N LEU A 826 12.99 -34.41 2.91
CA LEU A 826 11.54 -34.32 3.15
C LEU A 826 11.30 -33.54 4.44
N ARG A 827 10.69 -32.37 4.33
CA ARG A 827 10.32 -31.51 5.46
C ARG A 827 8.82 -31.33 5.50
N LEU A 828 8.22 -31.60 6.67
CA LEU A 828 6.84 -31.26 7.01
C LEU A 828 6.87 -30.00 7.86
N PHE A 829 5.89 -29.12 7.69
CA PHE A 829 5.78 -27.93 8.53
C PHE A 829 4.34 -27.54 8.80
N VAL A 830 4.15 -26.85 9.92
CA VAL A 830 2.92 -26.14 10.27
C VAL A 830 3.28 -24.70 10.57
N THR A 831 2.46 -23.78 10.08
CA THR A 831 2.65 -22.34 10.26
C THR A 831 1.35 -21.70 10.71
N VAL A 832 1.44 -20.78 11.66
CA VAL A 832 0.35 -19.87 12.03
C VAL A 832 0.81 -18.46 11.74
N GLN A 833 0.03 -17.73 10.94
CA GLN A 833 0.27 -16.31 10.62
C GLN A 833 -0.79 -15.45 11.31
N ASN A 834 -0.37 -14.26 11.76
CA ASN A 834 -1.23 -13.28 12.43
C ASN A 834 -1.99 -13.89 13.62
N LEU A 835 -1.28 -14.69 14.46
CA LEU A 835 -1.92 -15.42 15.54
C LEU A 835 -2.67 -14.51 16.51
N HIS A 836 -2.05 -13.41 16.92
CA HIS A 836 -2.65 -12.43 17.82
C HIS A 836 -1.99 -11.07 17.68
N THR A 837 -2.81 -10.01 17.75
CA THR A 837 -2.36 -8.62 17.74
C THR A 837 -2.75 -7.96 19.07
N PHE A 838 -1.75 -7.51 19.82
CA PHE A 838 -1.93 -6.72 21.04
C PHE A 838 -2.03 -5.26 20.65
N THR A 839 -3.17 -4.64 20.82
CA THR A 839 -3.45 -3.23 20.47
C THR A 839 -4.61 -2.68 21.28
N LYS A 840 -4.65 -1.36 21.40
CA LYS A 840 -5.80 -0.62 21.95
C LYS A 840 -6.73 -0.10 20.85
N TYR A 841 -6.31 -0.17 19.60
CA TYR A 841 -7.10 0.27 18.46
C TYR A 841 -8.43 -0.50 18.39
N THR A 842 -9.53 0.20 18.15
CA THR A 842 -10.88 -0.38 18.18
C THR A 842 -11.36 -0.91 16.84
N GLY A 843 -10.74 -0.54 15.71
CA GLY A 843 -11.04 -1.03 14.37
C GLY A 843 -10.64 -2.49 14.12
N TYR A 844 -10.79 -2.96 12.90
CA TYR A 844 -10.49 -4.35 12.51
C TYR A 844 -9.01 -4.73 12.70
N ASP A 845 -8.11 -3.88 12.23
CA ASP A 845 -6.66 -4.14 12.24
C ASP A 845 -5.90 -2.80 12.37
N PRO A 846 -4.93 -2.66 13.29
CA PRO A 846 -4.15 -1.43 13.41
C PRO A 846 -3.15 -1.21 12.26
N GLU A 847 -2.91 -2.19 11.40
CA GLU A 847 -2.05 -2.07 10.23
C GLU A 847 -2.88 -1.59 9.01
N VAL A 848 -3.37 -0.34 9.12
CA VAL A 848 -4.32 0.25 8.16
C VAL A 848 -3.65 0.60 6.82
N GLY A 849 -2.38 1.00 6.82
CA GLY A 849 -1.70 1.46 5.61
C GLY A 849 -2.11 2.87 5.19
N SER A 850 -2.48 3.06 3.94
CA SER A 850 -2.93 4.37 3.43
C SER A 850 -4.20 4.21 2.58
N TYR A 851 -5.20 5.03 2.86
CA TYR A 851 -6.43 5.06 2.08
C TYR A 851 -6.13 5.44 0.62
N ASN A 852 -6.66 4.64 -0.31
CA ASN A 852 -6.46 4.81 -1.76
C ASN A 852 -4.97 4.93 -2.18
N ASN A 853 -4.07 4.24 -1.49
CA ASN A 853 -2.61 4.32 -1.66
C ASN A 853 -2.05 5.76 -1.63
N SER A 854 -2.78 6.69 -1.03
CA SER A 854 -2.39 8.09 -0.90
C SER A 854 -1.56 8.31 0.37
N ILE A 855 -0.32 8.73 0.21
CA ILE A 855 0.51 9.15 1.34
C ILE A 855 -0.13 10.29 2.15
N ARG A 856 -1.04 11.05 1.56
CA ARG A 856 -1.78 12.12 2.23
C ARG A 856 -2.79 11.57 3.24
N LEU A 857 -3.23 10.32 3.07
CA LEU A 857 -4.24 9.64 3.89
C LEU A 857 -3.67 8.39 4.55
N MET A 858 -2.43 8.47 5.06
CA MET A 858 -1.82 7.40 5.86
C MET A 858 -2.60 7.20 7.15
N ASN A 859 -2.78 5.93 7.55
CA ASN A 859 -3.50 5.53 8.76
C ASN A 859 -4.91 6.13 8.88
N VAL A 860 -5.62 6.29 7.76
CA VAL A 860 -7.04 6.62 7.73
C VAL A 860 -7.83 5.34 7.46
N ASP A 861 -8.60 4.88 8.45
CA ASP A 861 -9.40 3.65 8.36
C ASP A 861 -10.84 3.95 7.95
N ALA A 862 -11.18 3.63 6.71
CA ALA A 862 -12.56 3.69 6.18
C ALA A 862 -13.13 2.29 5.89
N GLY A 863 -12.78 1.28 6.68
CA GLY A 863 -13.17 -0.11 6.52
C GLY A 863 -12.14 -0.94 5.79
N HIS A 864 -10.89 -0.83 6.23
CA HIS A 864 -9.76 -1.56 5.67
C HIS A 864 -9.97 -3.08 5.73
N TYR A 865 -9.58 -3.79 4.64
CA TYR A 865 -9.63 -5.25 4.59
C TYR A 865 -8.68 -5.84 5.64
N PRO A 866 -9.17 -6.55 6.68
CA PRO A 866 -8.33 -6.99 7.79
C PRO A 866 -7.36 -8.10 7.39
N ASN A 867 -6.16 -8.10 7.97
CA ASN A 867 -5.20 -9.17 7.80
C ASN A 867 -5.76 -10.49 8.39
N PRO A 868 -5.92 -11.56 7.59
CA PRO A 868 -6.50 -12.80 8.08
C PRO A 868 -5.55 -13.55 9.00
N ARG A 869 -6.09 -14.21 10.01
CA ARG A 869 -5.38 -15.26 10.74
C ARG A 869 -5.33 -16.51 9.86
N THR A 870 -4.12 -17.06 9.64
CA THR A 870 -3.93 -18.20 8.75
C THR A 870 -3.28 -19.37 9.48
N TYR A 871 -3.87 -20.55 9.36
CA TYR A 871 -3.34 -21.82 9.84
C TYR A 871 -2.95 -22.66 8.63
N MET A 872 -1.69 -22.95 8.46
CA MET A 872 -1.14 -23.59 7.26
C MET A 872 -0.36 -24.84 7.61
N GLY A 873 -0.48 -25.87 6.79
CA GLY A 873 0.38 -27.04 6.79
C GLY A 873 0.99 -27.26 5.42
N GLY A 874 2.19 -27.82 5.38
CA GLY A 874 2.84 -28.07 4.10
C GLY A 874 3.94 -29.11 4.13
N VAL A 875 4.38 -29.48 2.94
CA VAL A 875 5.43 -30.46 2.68
C VAL A 875 6.41 -29.90 1.63
N SER A 876 7.69 -30.09 1.87
CA SER A 876 8.77 -29.78 0.95
C SER A 876 9.59 -31.03 0.69
N VAL A 877 9.72 -31.42 -0.58
CA VAL A 877 10.40 -32.64 -1.03
C VAL A 877 11.52 -32.26 -2.00
N GLU A 878 12.68 -32.91 -1.85
CA GLU A 878 13.80 -32.82 -2.80
C GLU A 878 14.22 -34.23 -3.23
N PHE A 879 14.30 -34.44 -4.52
CA PHE A 879 14.76 -35.68 -5.17
C PHE A 879 16.16 -35.54 -5.74
#